data_8cc97a58a6816501babd55b5c1f5a7e8
#
_entry.id   8cc97a58a6816501babd55b5c1f5a7e8
#
_cell.length_a   1.000
_cell.length_b   1.000
_cell.length_c   1.000
_cell.angle_alpha   90.00
_cell.angle_beta   90.00
_cell.angle_gamma   90.00
#
_symmetry.space_group_name_H-M   'P 1'
#
loop_
_entity.id
_entity.type
_entity.pdbx_description
1 polymer ?
#
loop_
_entity_poly.entity_id
_entity_poly.type
_entity_poly.pdbx_seq_one_letter_code
_entity_poly.pdbx_strand_id
1 'polypeptide(L)'
;MAAAHYPHLLAPLDLGFTTLRNRTLMGSMHTGLEEKPGGFERMAAYFAERARGGVGLMVTGGIGPNDEGGVYSGAAKLTTEEEALKHRIVTRAVHEAGGKICMQILHAGRYAYSPKQVAPSAIQAPINPFKPKELDEEGIEKQIRDFVTCSTLAQQAEYDGVEIMGSEGYFINQFLAAHTNHRTDRWGGSYENRMRLPVEIVRRVREAVGPNFIIIFRLSMLDLVEGGSTWEEIVQLARAIEQAGATLINTGIGWHEARIPTIATKVPRAAFSKVTAKLRGSVSIPLITTNRINTPEVAEQILAEGDADMVSMARPFLADPEFVNKAAAGRGDEINTCIGCNQACLDHTFGGKLTSCLVNPRACYETELNYLPVQQIKKIAVVGAGPAGLSAATVAAERGHQVTLFDSASEIGGQFNVAKRVPGKEEFFETLRYFKRKLQTTNVELCLNRRVDVEQLVAGGYDEIILATGIAPRTPAIPGVDHAKVLSYLDMLLQRKPVGQKVAVIGAGGIGFDVSEFLVHQGVATSQDREAFWKEWGIDTHLEARGGVAGIKPERHAPARQVFLLQRKTSKVGDGLGKTTGWIHRTGLKNKQVQMLNSVEYLKIDDAGLHIRIGESGEPQVLPVDNIVICAGQDPLRELHEGLVAAGQNVHLIGGADVAAELDAKRAINQGSRLAAEL
;
A
#
# COMPACT_ATOMS: atom_id res chain seq x y z
N MET A 1 21.53 31.75 -5.13
CA MET A 1 20.28 31.02 -4.86
C MET A 1 20.53 29.57 -5.27
N ALA A 2 20.45 28.65 -4.36
CA ALA A 2 20.52 27.23 -4.68
C ALA A 2 19.43 26.93 -5.72
N ALA A 3 19.76 26.20 -6.79
CA ALA A 3 18.77 25.77 -7.77
C ALA A 3 17.64 25.04 -7.04
N ALA A 4 16.40 25.45 -7.29
CA ALA A 4 15.25 24.81 -6.62
C ALA A 4 15.20 23.33 -7.02
N HIS A 5 15.29 22.46 -6.04
CA HIS A 5 15.02 21.05 -6.24
C HIS A 5 13.52 20.92 -6.56
N TYR A 6 13.16 20.17 -7.59
CA TYR A 6 11.77 19.88 -7.97
C TYR A 6 10.93 21.13 -8.29
N PRO A 7 11.33 21.95 -9.29
CA PRO A 7 10.68 23.23 -9.58
C PRO A 7 9.21 23.08 -10.02
N HIS A 8 8.83 21.99 -10.67
CA HIS A 8 7.45 21.75 -11.09
C HIS A 8 6.58 21.26 -9.94
N LEU A 9 7.10 20.33 -9.13
CA LEU A 9 6.38 19.79 -7.97
C LEU A 9 6.05 20.86 -6.94
N LEU A 10 6.97 21.77 -6.71
CA LEU A 10 6.86 22.83 -5.69
C LEU A 10 6.24 24.13 -6.23
N ALA A 11 5.92 24.19 -7.52
CA ALA A 11 5.25 25.37 -8.09
C ALA A 11 3.81 25.50 -7.54
N PRO A 12 3.34 26.72 -7.27
CA PRO A 12 1.94 26.93 -6.90
C PRO A 12 1.00 26.58 -8.05
N LEU A 13 -0.26 26.29 -7.74
CA LEU A 13 -1.34 26.10 -8.71
C LEU A 13 -2.49 27.04 -8.37
N ASP A 14 -2.75 27.98 -9.29
CA ASP A 14 -3.87 28.91 -9.19
C ASP A 14 -5.16 28.24 -9.68
N LEU A 15 -6.16 28.17 -8.81
CA LEU A 15 -7.50 27.66 -9.13
C LEU A 15 -8.51 28.79 -9.41
N GLY A 16 -8.05 30.04 -9.50
CA GLY A 16 -8.86 31.23 -9.73
C GLY A 16 -9.31 31.91 -8.43
N PHE A 17 -10.03 31.21 -7.58
CA PHE A 17 -10.51 31.72 -6.29
C PHE A 17 -9.60 31.35 -5.10
N THR A 18 -8.69 30.43 -5.29
CA THR A 18 -7.69 30.02 -4.29
C THR A 18 -6.46 29.49 -5.01
N THR A 19 -5.32 29.52 -4.33
CA THR A 19 -4.05 29.00 -4.84
C THR A 19 -3.53 27.89 -3.95
N LEU A 20 -3.18 26.75 -4.55
CA LEU A 20 -2.47 25.67 -3.87
C LEU A 20 -0.97 25.98 -3.83
N ARG A 21 -0.34 25.78 -2.69
CA ARG A 21 1.09 26.14 -2.48
C ARG A 21 2.08 25.27 -3.26
N ASN A 22 1.67 24.07 -3.69
CA ASN A 22 2.44 23.19 -4.57
C ASN A 22 1.53 22.18 -5.27
N ARG A 23 2.11 21.30 -6.06
CA ARG A 23 1.42 20.35 -6.94
C ARG A 23 1.17 18.98 -6.31
N THR A 24 1.21 18.88 -4.98
CA THR A 24 0.95 17.61 -4.28
C THR A 24 -0.48 17.54 -3.79
N LEU A 25 -1.12 16.40 -4.03
CA LEU A 25 -2.37 16.01 -3.42
C LEU A 25 -2.14 14.78 -2.52
N MET A 26 -2.51 14.88 -1.25
CA MET A 26 -2.63 13.70 -0.40
C MET A 26 -3.98 13.03 -0.68
N GLY A 27 -3.94 11.93 -1.43
CA GLY A 27 -5.13 11.20 -1.88
C GLY A 27 -5.89 10.55 -0.72
N SER A 28 -7.17 10.28 -0.97
CA SER A 28 -8.08 9.67 -0.01
C SER A 28 -7.59 8.31 0.47
N MET A 29 -7.65 8.11 1.78
CA MET A 29 -7.43 6.81 2.45
C MET A 29 -8.40 6.67 3.60
N HIS A 30 -9.11 5.55 3.64
CA HIS A 30 -9.92 5.20 4.81
C HIS A 30 -8.99 4.73 5.93
N THR A 31 -8.94 5.48 7.03
CA THR A 31 -8.01 5.20 8.14
C THR A 31 -8.62 4.32 9.23
N GLY A 32 -9.95 4.32 9.37
CA GLY A 32 -10.67 3.73 10.48
C GLY A 32 -10.77 4.65 11.71
N LEU A 33 -10.14 5.82 11.67
CA LEU A 33 -10.30 6.85 12.71
C LEU A 33 -11.70 7.45 12.65
N GLU A 34 -12.29 7.50 11.47
CA GLU A 34 -13.59 8.09 11.17
C GLU A 34 -14.71 7.51 12.04
N GLU A 35 -14.60 6.23 12.40
CA GLU A 35 -15.64 5.52 13.16
C GLU A 35 -15.27 5.25 14.63
N LYS A 36 -14.09 5.69 15.09
CA LYS A 36 -13.64 5.44 16.47
C LYS A 36 -14.11 6.56 17.42
N PRO A 37 -14.38 6.21 18.69
CA PRO A 37 -14.53 7.21 19.73
C PRO A 37 -13.28 8.10 19.82
N GLY A 38 -13.45 9.44 19.84
CA GLY A 38 -12.32 10.37 19.79
C GLY A 38 -11.58 10.41 18.47
N GLY A 39 -12.16 9.84 17.41
CA GLY A 39 -11.52 9.69 16.11
C GLY A 39 -11.28 11.02 15.39
N PHE A 40 -12.17 12.01 15.57
CA PHE A 40 -11.98 13.32 14.93
C PHE A 40 -10.80 14.09 15.49
N GLU A 41 -10.54 14.02 16.79
CA GLU A 41 -9.32 14.58 17.42
C GLU A 41 -8.07 13.89 16.90
N ARG A 42 -8.10 12.58 16.73
CA ARG A 42 -7.00 11.82 16.13
C ARG A 42 -6.80 12.16 14.66
N MET A 43 -7.88 12.29 13.89
CA MET A 43 -7.83 12.75 12.50
C MET A 43 -7.26 14.16 12.41
N ALA A 44 -7.63 15.05 13.33
CA ALA A 44 -7.09 16.41 13.39
C ALA A 44 -5.57 16.39 13.53
N ALA A 45 -5.03 15.59 14.44
CA ALA A 45 -3.58 15.43 14.61
C ALA A 45 -2.92 14.83 13.35
N TYR A 46 -3.53 13.82 12.78
CA TYR A 46 -3.06 13.13 11.57
C TYR A 46 -2.95 14.08 10.37
N PHE A 47 -4.00 14.82 10.05
CA PHE A 47 -4.01 15.75 8.91
C PHE A 47 -3.19 17.01 9.18
N ALA A 48 -3.23 17.56 10.41
CA ALA A 48 -2.44 18.72 10.76
C ALA A 48 -0.93 18.46 10.64
N GLU A 49 -0.45 17.30 11.02
CA GLU A 49 0.97 16.93 10.86
C GLU A 49 1.39 16.95 9.38
N ARG A 50 0.56 16.46 8.47
CA ARG A 50 0.82 16.50 7.02
C ARG A 50 0.67 17.90 6.42
N ALA A 51 -0.23 18.71 6.95
CA ALA A 51 -0.32 20.12 6.59
C ALA A 51 0.96 20.87 6.96
N ARG A 52 1.46 20.70 8.19
CA ARG A 52 2.78 21.24 8.59
C ARG A 52 3.92 20.67 7.74
N GLY A 53 3.78 19.43 7.30
CA GLY A 53 4.72 18.73 6.42
C GLY A 53 4.77 19.26 4.98
N GLY A 54 3.90 20.20 4.62
CA GLY A 54 3.98 20.92 3.35
C GLY A 54 3.03 20.45 2.25
N VAL A 55 2.14 19.49 2.50
CA VAL A 55 1.20 18.99 1.48
C VAL A 55 0.36 20.12 0.89
N GLY A 56 0.23 20.16 -0.43
CA GLY A 56 -0.50 21.23 -1.14
C GLY A 56 -2.00 21.18 -0.93
N LEU A 57 -2.60 19.99 -1.04
CA LEU A 57 -4.03 19.75 -0.81
C LEU A 57 -4.19 18.35 -0.26
N MET A 58 -5.07 18.17 0.72
CA MET A 58 -5.39 16.85 1.30
C MET A 58 -6.83 16.47 0.99
N VAL A 59 -7.10 15.17 0.94
CA VAL A 59 -8.45 14.60 0.81
C VAL A 59 -8.66 13.58 1.92
N THR A 60 -9.80 13.66 2.61
CA THR A 60 -10.16 12.71 3.67
C THR A 60 -10.40 11.31 3.11
N GLY A 61 -10.47 10.30 3.96
CA GLY A 61 -11.11 9.03 3.67
C GLY A 61 -12.56 9.22 3.19
N GLY A 62 -13.10 8.21 2.53
CA GLY A 62 -14.45 8.27 1.97
C GLY A 62 -15.51 8.42 3.04
N ILE A 63 -16.35 9.46 2.91
CA ILE A 63 -17.48 9.76 3.78
C ILE A 63 -18.76 9.52 3.01
N GLY A 64 -19.67 8.71 3.56
CA GLY A 64 -20.94 8.38 2.92
C GLY A 64 -21.91 9.58 2.87
N PRO A 65 -22.63 9.77 1.74
CA PRO A 65 -23.66 10.80 1.65
C PRO A 65 -24.98 10.37 2.31
N ASN A 66 -25.13 9.10 2.65
CA ASN A 66 -26.26 8.48 3.32
C ASN A 66 -25.89 7.10 3.89
N ASP A 67 -26.83 6.42 4.56
CA ASP A 67 -26.58 5.11 5.17
C ASP A 67 -26.31 4.01 4.14
N GLU A 68 -27.09 3.96 3.06
CA GLU A 68 -26.96 2.93 2.03
C GLU A 68 -25.68 3.04 1.22
N GLY A 69 -25.05 4.21 1.19
CA GLY A 69 -23.81 4.50 0.48
C GLY A 69 -22.54 4.26 1.30
N GLY A 70 -22.66 3.98 2.59
CA GLY A 70 -21.51 3.69 3.44
C GLY A 70 -20.74 2.45 3.00
N VAL A 71 -19.42 2.45 3.16
CA VAL A 71 -18.55 1.31 2.77
C VAL A 71 -18.86 0.03 3.55
N TYR A 72 -19.41 0.16 4.75
CA TYR A 72 -19.98 -0.92 5.56
C TYR A 72 -21.07 -0.34 6.48
N SER A 73 -21.86 -1.20 7.13
CA SER A 73 -22.90 -0.76 8.06
C SER A 73 -22.29 0.03 9.22
N GLY A 74 -22.76 1.27 9.43
CA GLY A 74 -22.25 2.16 10.47
C GLY A 74 -20.97 2.93 10.09
N ALA A 75 -20.56 2.90 8.82
CA ALA A 75 -19.46 3.71 8.33
C ALA A 75 -19.74 5.21 8.47
N ALA A 76 -18.67 6.01 8.52
CA ALA A 76 -18.76 7.47 8.61
C ALA A 76 -19.56 8.06 7.46
N LYS A 77 -20.45 8.99 7.79
CA LYS A 77 -21.31 9.71 6.87
C LYS A 77 -21.42 11.17 7.26
N LEU A 78 -21.86 12.01 6.34
CA LEU A 78 -22.13 13.41 6.60
C LEU A 78 -23.53 13.75 6.07
N THR A 79 -24.53 13.72 6.96
CA THR A 79 -25.95 13.86 6.65
C THR A 79 -26.66 14.88 7.53
N THR A 80 -26.02 15.37 8.60
CA THR A 80 -26.59 16.30 9.58
C THR A 80 -25.61 17.42 9.95
N GLU A 81 -26.15 18.54 10.44
CA GLU A 81 -25.33 19.65 10.95
C GLU A 81 -24.53 19.25 12.19
N GLU A 82 -25.04 18.35 13.02
CA GLU A 82 -24.33 17.82 14.18
C GLU A 82 -23.07 17.06 13.75
N GLU A 83 -23.16 16.24 12.71
CA GLU A 83 -22.01 15.55 12.14
C GLU A 83 -21.00 16.56 11.56
N ALA A 84 -21.46 17.63 10.90
CA ALA A 84 -20.61 18.69 10.35
C ALA A 84 -19.80 19.40 11.45
N LEU A 85 -20.35 19.60 12.63
CA LEU A 85 -19.63 20.20 13.76
C LEU A 85 -18.42 19.36 14.18
N LYS A 86 -18.52 18.04 14.14
CA LYS A 86 -17.40 17.14 14.44
C LYS A 86 -16.28 17.27 13.41
N HIS A 87 -16.63 17.38 12.13
CA HIS A 87 -15.66 17.58 11.05
C HIS A 87 -14.88 18.89 11.17
N ARG A 88 -15.42 19.93 11.82
CA ARG A 88 -14.70 21.19 12.08
C ARG A 88 -13.47 21.01 12.94
N ILE A 89 -13.44 20.02 13.81
CA ILE A 89 -12.24 19.69 14.61
C ILE A 89 -11.06 19.42 13.66
N VAL A 90 -11.30 18.70 12.58
CA VAL A 90 -10.29 18.36 11.57
C VAL A 90 -9.92 19.55 10.70
N THR A 91 -10.90 20.23 10.10
CA THR A 91 -10.66 21.33 9.16
C THR A 91 -9.96 22.51 9.81
N ARG A 92 -10.32 22.86 11.06
CA ARG A 92 -9.67 23.92 11.82
C ARG A 92 -8.21 23.57 12.13
N ALA A 93 -7.93 22.35 12.58
CA ALA A 93 -6.57 21.91 12.83
C ALA A 93 -5.68 21.98 11.59
N VAL A 94 -6.23 21.61 10.43
CA VAL A 94 -5.53 21.71 9.14
C VAL A 94 -5.27 23.16 8.74
N HIS A 95 -6.27 24.03 8.86
CA HIS A 95 -6.13 25.45 8.52
C HIS A 95 -5.15 26.17 9.44
N GLU A 96 -5.19 25.90 10.74
CA GLU A 96 -4.20 26.40 11.71
C GLU A 96 -2.77 25.97 11.39
N ALA A 97 -2.62 24.76 10.81
CA ALA A 97 -1.33 24.25 10.33
C ALA A 97 -0.94 24.78 8.92
N GLY A 98 -1.73 25.67 8.32
CA GLY A 98 -1.46 26.29 7.04
C GLY A 98 -1.83 25.43 5.81
N GLY A 99 -2.57 24.35 5.99
CA GLY A 99 -2.99 23.44 4.92
C GLY A 99 -4.37 23.72 4.37
N LYS A 100 -4.74 22.96 3.34
CA LYS A 100 -6.06 22.89 2.74
C LYS A 100 -6.54 21.45 2.68
N ILE A 101 -7.83 21.22 2.86
CA ILE A 101 -8.42 19.89 2.92
C ILE A 101 -9.81 19.85 2.25
N CYS A 102 -9.99 18.84 1.39
CA CYS A 102 -11.29 18.47 0.82
C CYS A 102 -11.82 17.20 1.48
N MET A 103 -13.12 17.03 1.53
CA MET A 103 -13.75 15.79 1.98
C MET A 103 -14.13 14.92 0.79
N GLN A 104 -13.72 13.66 0.77
CA GLN A 104 -14.21 12.74 -0.25
C GLN A 104 -15.64 12.29 0.09
N ILE A 105 -16.54 12.48 -0.85
CA ILE A 105 -17.89 11.89 -0.81
C ILE A 105 -17.84 10.57 -1.56
N LEU A 106 -17.99 9.48 -0.82
CA LEU A 106 -17.95 8.14 -1.36
C LEU A 106 -19.26 7.42 -1.10
N HIS A 107 -19.95 7.08 -2.18
CA HIS A 107 -21.08 6.17 -2.16
C HIS A 107 -20.62 4.83 -2.72
N ALA A 108 -20.63 3.79 -1.90
CA ALA A 108 -20.03 2.51 -2.25
C ALA A 108 -20.86 1.69 -3.26
N GLY A 109 -22.16 1.98 -3.39
CA GLY A 109 -23.03 1.24 -4.29
C GLY A 109 -23.05 -0.25 -3.96
N ARG A 110 -22.90 -1.11 -4.96
CA ARG A 110 -22.87 -2.56 -4.78
C ARG A 110 -21.61 -3.09 -4.07
N TYR A 111 -20.64 -2.21 -3.78
CA TYR A 111 -19.46 -2.55 -2.98
C TYR A 111 -19.65 -2.28 -1.49
N ALA A 112 -20.76 -1.66 -1.07
CA ALA A 112 -21.09 -1.50 0.34
C ALA A 112 -21.18 -2.87 1.03
N TYR A 113 -20.44 -3.04 2.11
CA TYR A 113 -20.54 -4.26 2.91
C TYR A 113 -21.74 -4.13 3.87
N SER A 114 -22.93 -4.09 3.27
CA SER A 114 -24.21 -3.82 3.93
C SER A 114 -25.36 -4.41 3.14
N PRO A 115 -26.38 -4.98 3.80
CA PRO A 115 -27.60 -5.45 3.14
C PRO A 115 -28.45 -4.32 2.57
N LYS A 116 -28.18 -3.06 2.92
CA LYS A 116 -28.91 -1.87 2.44
C LYS A 116 -28.36 -1.32 1.12
N GLN A 117 -27.34 -1.95 0.53
CA GLN A 117 -26.69 -1.44 -0.67
C GLN A 117 -27.67 -1.26 -1.84
N VAL A 118 -27.44 -0.20 -2.61
CA VAL A 118 -28.23 0.17 -3.78
C VAL A 118 -27.33 0.34 -5.00
N ALA A 119 -27.87 0.15 -6.19
CA ALA A 119 -27.11 0.22 -7.44
C ALA A 119 -28.04 0.58 -8.61
N PRO A 120 -27.48 0.90 -9.81
CA PRO A 120 -28.29 1.11 -11.01
C PRO A 120 -29.04 -0.14 -11.46
N SER A 121 -28.47 -1.32 -11.22
CA SER A 121 -29.08 -2.63 -11.54
C SER A 121 -28.78 -3.62 -10.41
N ALA A 122 -29.64 -4.62 -10.22
CA ALA A 122 -29.52 -5.62 -9.16
C ALA A 122 -28.47 -6.70 -9.50
N ILE A 123 -27.21 -6.29 -9.67
CA ILE A 123 -26.07 -7.13 -10.03
C ILE A 123 -25.12 -7.20 -8.85
N GLN A 124 -24.98 -8.38 -8.26
CA GLN A 124 -24.07 -8.60 -7.14
C GLN A 124 -22.60 -8.51 -7.58
N ALA A 125 -21.78 -7.79 -6.83
CA ALA A 125 -20.35 -7.78 -7.05
C ALA A 125 -19.70 -9.12 -6.66
N PRO A 126 -18.72 -9.62 -7.41
CA PRO A 126 -18.07 -10.91 -7.11
C PRO A 126 -17.28 -10.91 -5.79
N ILE A 127 -16.96 -9.71 -5.27
CA ILE A 127 -16.20 -9.50 -4.04
C ILE A 127 -17.09 -9.15 -2.83
N ASN A 128 -18.43 -9.19 -2.98
CA ASN A 128 -19.37 -8.78 -1.94
C ASN A 128 -20.44 -9.84 -1.71
N PRO A 129 -20.78 -10.18 -0.44
CA PRO A 129 -21.79 -11.21 -0.15
C PRO A 129 -23.23 -10.74 -0.36
N PHE A 130 -23.47 -9.44 -0.51
CA PHE A 130 -24.80 -8.86 -0.66
C PHE A 130 -25.13 -8.56 -2.12
N LYS A 131 -26.42 -8.67 -2.47
CA LYS A 131 -26.95 -8.25 -3.76
C LYS A 131 -27.64 -6.89 -3.61
N PRO A 132 -27.29 -5.89 -4.44
CA PRO A 132 -27.87 -4.56 -4.31
C PRO A 132 -29.34 -4.52 -4.76
N LYS A 133 -30.10 -3.61 -4.17
CA LYS A 133 -31.41 -3.21 -4.67
C LYS A 133 -31.24 -2.26 -5.85
N GLU A 134 -31.93 -2.54 -6.95
CA GLU A 134 -32.03 -1.61 -8.08
C GLU A 134 -32.83 -0.37 -7.67
N LEU A 135 -32.30 0.80 -7.97
CA LEU A 135 -32.96 2.07 -7.71
C LEU A 135 -34.00 2.36 -8.79
N ASP A 136 -35.17 2.89 -8.36
CA ASP A 136 -36.13 3.53 -9.24
C ASP A 136 -35.78 5.01 -9.46
N GLU A 137 -36.56 5.73 -10.24
CA GLU A 137 -36.33 7.16 -10.54
C GLU A 137 -36.28 8.01 -9.27
N GLU A 138 -37.20 7.81 -8.33
CA GLU A 138 -37.25 8.55 -7.07
C GLU A 138 -36.02 8.22 -6.20
N GLY A 139 -35.60 6.96 -6.17
CA GLY A 139 -34.41 6.51 -5.47
C GLY A 139 -33.13 7.16 -6.04
N ILE A 140 -33.00 7.28 -7.34
CA ILE A 140 -31.88 7.96 -8.00
C ILE A 140 -31.88 9.46 -7.66
N GLU A 141 -33.00 10.13 -7.74
CA GLU A 141 -33.15 11.55 -7.37
C GLU A 141 -32.79 11.77 -5.89
N LYS A 142 -33.17 10.85 -5.01
CA LYS A 142 -32.75 10.89 -3.59
C LYS A 142 -31.23 10.82 -3.45
N GLN A 143 -30.57 9.91 -4.16
CA GLN A 143 -29.11 9.80 -4.11
C GLN A 143 -28.43 11.11 -4.55
N ILE A 144 -28.91 11.72 -5.62
CA ILE A 144 -28.38 13.01 -6.10
C ILE A 144 -28.56 14.10 -5.02
N ARG A 145 -29.75 14.21 -4.42
CA ARG A 145 -30.02 15.16 -3.33
C ARG A 145 -29.07 14.91 -2.13
N ASP A 146 -28.82 13.67 -1.79
CA ASP A 146 -27.93 13.30 -0.68
C ASP A 146 -26.47 13.74 -0.95
N PHE A 147 -25.98 13.61 -2.18
CA PHE A 147 -24.67 14.17 -2.57
C PHE A 147 -24.64 15.69 -2.41
N VAL A 148 -25.67 16.39 -2.81
CA VAL A 148 -25.78 17.85 -2.67
C VAL A 148 -25.81 18.27 -1.20
N THR A 149 -26.63 17.64 -0.39
CA THR A 149 -26.72 17.90 1.06
C THR A 149 -25.37 17.64 1.73
N CYS A 150 -24.73 16.52 1.42
CA CYS A 150 -23.41 16.16 1.95
C CYS A 150 -22.36 17.24 1.60
N SER A 151 -22.39 17.76 0.37
CA SER A 151 -21.49 18.82 -0.09
C SER A 151 -21.71 20.15 0.64
N THR A 152 -22.97 20.55 0.86
CA THR A 152 -23.29 21.77 1.63
C THR A 152 -22.91 21.65 3.10
N LEU A 153 -23.08 20.47 3.69
CA LEU A 153 -22.62 20.18 5.05
C LEU A 153 -21.10 20.19 5.15
N ALA A 154 -20.39 19.69 4.14
CA ALA A 154 -18.94 19.79 4.07
C ALA A 154 -18.47 21.24 4.01
N GLN A 155 -19.16 22.11 3.27
CA GLN A 155 -18.88 23.55 3.25
C GLN A 155 -19.13 24.18 4.62
N GLN A 156 -20.23 23.84 5.29
CA GLN A 156 -20.49 24.26 6.67
C GLN A 156 -19.45 23.75 7.67
N ALA A 157 -18.89 22.57 7.42
CA ALA A 157 -17.78 21.99 8.19
C ALA A 157 -16.42 22.65 7.88
N GLU A 158 -16.41 23.72 7.07
CA GLU A 158 -15.22 24.49 6.73
C GLU A 158 -14.18 23.73 5.87
N TYR A 159 -14.58 22.67 5.15
CA TYR A 159 -13.73 22.08 4.12
C TYR A 159 -13.47 23.09 2.98
N ASP A 160 -12.30 23.01 2.37
CA ASP A 160 -11.95 23.83 1.20
C ASP A 160 -12.65 23.35 -0.08
N GLY A 161 -13.15 22.13 -0.06
CA GLY A 161 -13.87 21.51 -1.15
C GLY A 161 -14.32 20.11 -0.86
N VAL A 162 -14.82 19.46 -1.90
CA VAL A 162 -15.18 18.03 -1.89
C VAL A 162 -14.53 17.31 -3.06
N GLU A 163 -14.24 16.03 -2.89
CA GLU A 163 -13.93 15.11 -3.97
C GLU A 163 -15.11 14.17 -4.17
N ILE A 164 -15.70 14.19 -5.34
CA ILE A 164 -16.79 13.29 -5.73
C ILE A 164 -16.19 12.04 -6.34
N MET A 165 -16.38 10.90 -5.67
CA MET A 165 -15.77 9.61 -6.04
C MET A 165 -16.54 8.99 -7.19
N GLY A 166 -16.01 9.13 -8.41
CA GLY A 166 -16.61 8.61 -9.64
C GLY A 166 -15.87 7.42 -10.27
N SER A 167 -14.95 6.79 -9.53
CA SER A 167 -14.06 5.75 -10.07
C SER A 167 -14.04 4.48 -9.21
N GLU A 168 -13.17 3.54 -9.58
CA GLU A 168 -12.83 2.29 -8.88
C GLU A 168 -14.00 1.33 -8.67
N GLY A 169 -15.06 1.46 -9.49
CA GLY A 169 -16.21 0.58 -9.45
C GLY A 169 -17.26 0.93 -8.40
N TYR A 170 -17.14 2.08 -7.74
CA TYR A 170 -18.12 2.56 -6.78
C TYR A 170 -19.42 3.04 -7.46
N PHE A 171 -20.37 3.53 -6.70
CA PHE A 171 -21.74 3.84 -7.12
C PHE A 171 -21.83 4.61 -8.45
N ILE A 172 -21.15 5.74 -8.57
CA ILE A 172 -21.15 6.56 -9.81
C ILE A 172 -20.57 5.78 -10.98
N ASN A 173 -19.46 5.10 -10.77
CA ASN A 173 -18.83 4.27 -11.80
C ASN A 173 -19.73 3.12 -12.27
N GLN A 174 -20.56 2.59 -11.37
CA GLN A 174 -21.55 1.55 -11.70
C GLN A 174 -22.62 2.05 -12.68
N PHE A 175 -23.00 3.32 -12.63
CA PHE A 175 -23.89 3.93 -13.62
C PHE A 175 -23.20 4.11 -14.98
N LEU A 176 -21.91 4.43 -14.99
CA LEU A 176 -21.16 4.73 -16.19
C LEU A 176 -20.86 3.49 -17.05
N ALA A 177 -20.62 2.35 -16.44
CA ALA A 177 -20.21 1.13 -17.15
C ALA A 177 -21.39 0.24 -17.53
N ALA A 178 -21.43 -0.20 -18.76
CA ALA A 178 -22.42 -1.18 -19.24
C ALA A 178 -22.34 -2.50 -18.46
N HIS A 179 -21.17 -2.83 -17.91
CA HIS A 179 -20.95 -3.98 -17.04
C HIS A 179 -21.92 -4.05 -15.85
N THR A 180 -22.28 -2.91 -15.29
CA THR A 180 -23.08 -2.81 -14.06
C THR A 180 -24.39 -2.01 -14.22
N ASN A 181 -24.60 -1.37 -15.35
CA ASN A 181 -25.80 -0.61 -15.66
C ASN A 181 -26.56 -1.23 -16.83
N HIS A 182 -27.57 -2.03 -16.53
CA HIS A 182 -28.45 -2.69 -17.50
C HIS A 182 -29.81 -2.01 -17.64
N ARG A 183 -29.92 -0.74 -17.20
CA ARG A 183 -31.16 0.02 -17.24
C ARG A 183 -31.57 0.37 -18.67
N THR A 184 -32.88 0.52 -18.86
CA THR A 184 -33.50 0.91 -20.15
C THR A 184 -34.21 2.26 -20.06
N ASP A 185 -34.15 2.93 -18.92
CA ASP A 185 -34.70 4.27 -18.70
C ASP A 185 -33.64 5.37 -19.02
N ARG A 186 -33.94 6.62 -18.69
CA ARG A 186 -33.04 7.75 -18.94
C ARG A 186 -31.69 7.70 -18.21
N TRP A 187 -31.49 6.75 -17.29
CA TRP A 187 -30.27 6.56 -16.52
C TRP A 187 -29.38 5.42 -17.04
N GLY A 188 -29.78 4.78 -18.14
CA GLY A 188 -29.07 3.65 -18.72
C GLY A 188 -29.24 3.56 -20.25
N GLY A 189 -28.58 2.60 -20.86
CA GLY A 189 -28.55 2.40 -22.30
C GLY A 189 -27.44 3.17 -22.99
N SER A 190 -27.73 4.33 -23.60
CA SER A 190 -26.72 5.19 -24.23
C SER A 190 -25.75 5.77 -23.18
N TYR A 191 -24.56 6.15 -23.65
CA TYR A 191 -23.57 6.75 -22.71
C TYR A 191 -24.05 8.09 -22.15
N GLU A 192 -24.78 8.89 -22.92
CA GLU A 192 -25.43 10.11 -22.46
C GLU A 192 -26.35 9.83 -21.25
N ASN A 193 -27.08 8.74 -21.30
CA ASN A 193 -27.90 8.32 -20.17
C ASN A 193 -27.09 7.82 -18.99
N ARG A 194 -26.05 7.02 -19.25
CA ARG A 194 -25.19 6.47 -18.19
C ARG A 194 -24.37 7.54 -17.46
N MET A 195 -23.92 8.59 -18.17
CA MET A 195 -23.19 9.69 -17.56
C MET A 195 -24.08 10.76 -16.92
N ARG A 196 -25.39 10.67 -17.08
CA ARG A 196 -26.36 11.65 -16.55
C ARG A 196 -26.21 11.85 -15.04
N LEU A 197 -26.08 10.77 -14.29
CA LEU A 197 -25.98 10.81 -12.83
C LEU A 197 -24.76 11.65 -12.36
N PRO A 198 -23.51 11.36 -12.73
CA PRO A 198 -22.36 12.16 -12.29
C PRO A 198 -22.46 13.62 -12.75
N VAL A 199 -22.94 13.88 -13.96
CA VAL A 199 -23.08 15.25 -14.47
C VAL A 199 -24.09 16.04 -13.65
N GLU A 200 -25.25 15.44 -13.34
CA GLU A 200 -26.27 16.06 -12.49
C GLU A 200 -25.75 16.29 -11.06
N ILE A 201 -25.02 15.35 -10.50
CA ILE A 201 -24.42 15.52 -9.17
C ILE A 201 -23.48 16.73 -9.16
N VAL A 202 -22.52 16.80 -10.07
CA VAL A 202 -21.54 17.90 -10.12
C VAL A 202 -22.25 19.24 -10.35
N ARG A 203 -23.17 19.31 -11.29
CA ARG A 203 -23.95 20.54 -11.60
C ARG A 203 -24.70 21.05 -10.38
N ARG A 204 -25.48 20.18 -9.71
CA ARG A 204 -26.29 20.57 -8.55
C ARG A 204 -25.42 20.88 -7.33
N VAL A 205 -24.32 20.17 -7.13
CA VAL A 205 -23.34 20.50 -6.08
C VAL A 205 -22.76 21.90 -6.33
N ARG A 206 -22.33 22.20 -7.56
CA ARG A 206 -21.80 23.54 -7.90
C ARG A 206 -22.83 24.63 -7.68
N GLU A 207 -24.07 24.42 -8.06
CA GLU A 207 -25.16 25.39 -7.79
C GLU A 207 -25.35 25.63 -6.28
N ALA A 208 -25.28 24.59 -5.48
CA ALA A 208 -25.51 24.66 -4.03
C ALA A 208 -24.35 25.30 -3.26
N VAL A 209 -23.11 25.02 -3.62
CA VAL A 209 -21.91 25.50 -2.89
C VAL A 209 -21.36 26.81 -3.42
N GLY A 210 -21.82 27.27 -4.59
CA GLY A 210 -21.34 28.49 -5.22
C GLY A 210 -20.00 28.33 -5.96
N PRO A 211 -19.38 29.43 -6.46
CA PRO A 211 -18.23 29.38 -7.35
C PRO A 211 -16.90 29.18 -6.64
N ASN A 212 -16.81 29.44 -5.34
CA ASN A 212 -15.56 29.54 -4.58
C ASN A 212 -15.34 28.33 -3.66
N PHE A 213 -15.65 27.15 -4.17
CA PHE A 213 -15.48 25.89 -3.45
C PHE A 213 -14.85 24.86 -4.40
N ILE A 214 -13.82 24.15 -3.95
CA ILE A 214 -13.15 23.15 -4.78
C ILE A 214 -14.09 21.97 -4.99
N ILE A 215 -14.34 21.61 -6.24
CA ILE A 215 -15.01 20.36 -6.61
C ILE A 215 -14.01 19.55 -7.43
N ILE A 216 -13.53 18.47 -6.84
CA ILE A 216 -12.70 17.47 -7.52
C ILE A 216 -13.65 16.36 -7.98
N PHE A 217 -13.59 15.97 -9.24
CA PHE A 217 -14.25 14.75 -9.71
C PHE A 217 -13.18 13.69 -9.94
N ARG A 218 -13.30 12.55 -9.27
CA ARG A 218 -12.40 11.44 -9.48
C ARG A 218 -12.95 10.54 -10.59
N LEU A 219 -12.33 10.67 -11.74
CA LEU A 219 -12.75 10.04 -13.00
C LEU A 219 -12.06 8.69 -13.18
N SER A 220 -12.81 7.64 -13.46
CA SER A 220 -12.24 6.36 -13.86
C SER A 220 -11.64 6.47 -15.27
N MET A 221 -10.33 6.50 -15.32
CA MET A 221 -9.59 6.62 -16.58
C MET A 221 -9.33 5.28 -17.25
N LEU A 222 -9.36 4.21 -16.48
CA LEU A 222 -9.03 2.88 -16.92
C LEU A 222 -9.71 1.88 -15.98
N ASP A 223 -10.84 1.32 -16.40
CA ASP A 223 -11.65 0.47 -15.53
C ASP A 223 -11.00 -0.90 -15.25
N LEU A 224 -10.26 -1.44 -16.20
CA LEU A 224 -9.61 -2.77 -16.16
C LEU A 224 -10.58 -3.93 -15.95
N VAL A 225 -11.81 -3.75 -16.37
CA VAL A 225 -12.86 -4.77 -16.40
C VAL A 225 -13.51 -4.82 -17.77
N GLU A 226 -14.02 -5.98 -18.15
CA GLU A 226 -14.84 -6.11 -19.35
C GLU A 226 -16.14 -5.30 -19.20
N GLY A 227 -16.60 -4.67 -20.29
CA GLY A 227 -17.77 -3.81 -20.24
C GLY A 227 -17.54 -2.46 -19.54
N GLY A 228 -16.30 -2.08 -19.31
CA GLY A 228 -15.92 -0.75 -18.86
C GLY A 228 -16.09 0.32 -19.94
N SER A 229 -15.59 1.53 -19.70
CA SER A 229 -15.74 2.65 -20.63
C SER A 229 -14.72 2.59 -21.78
N THR A 230 -15.10 3.13 -22.94
CA THR A 230 -14.15 3.42 -24.03
C THR A 230 -13.42 4.73 -23.74
N TRP A 231 -12.34 4.98 -24.49
CA TRP A 231 -11.62 6.25 -24.34
C TRP A 231 -12.50 7.46 -24.76
N GLU A 232 -13.27 7.33 -25.83
CA GLU A 232 -14.19 8.37 -26.31
C GLU A 232 -15.26 8.68 -25.25
N GLU A 233 -15.80 7.68 -24.57
CA GLU A 233 -16.73 7.85 -23.46
C GLU A 233 -16.09 8.60 -22.29
N ILE A 234 -14.84 8.27 -21.94
CA ILE A 234 -14.09 8.96 -20.89
C ILE A 234 -13.90 10.44 -21.22
N VAL A 235 -13.50 10.75 -22.46
CA VAL A 235 -13.34 12.14 -22.91
C VAL A 235 -14.68 12.90 -22.88
N GLN A 236 -15.74 12.27 -23.33
CA GLN A 236 -17.10 12.85 -23.28
C GLN A 236 -17.52 13.18 -21.86
N LEU A 237 -17.31 12.27 -20.93
CA LEU A 237 -17.59 12.50 -19.51
C LEU A 237 -16.72 13.61 -18.92
N ALA A 238 -15.42 13.60 -19.18
CA ALA A 238 -14.51 14.63 -18.67
C ALA A 238 -14.93 16.04 -19.08
N ARG A 239 -15.32 16.21 -20.34
CA ARG A 239 -15.85 17.51 -20.85
C ARG A 239 -17.16 17.89 -20.20
N ALA A 240 -18.07 16.95 -20.02
CA ALA A 240 -19.37 17.21 -19.37
C ALA A 240 -19.20 17.58 -17.89
N ILE A 241 -18.27 16.93 -17.18
CA ILE A 241 -17.92 17.24 -15.79
C ILE A 241 -17.31 18.64 -15.65
N GLU A 242 -16.41 19.01 -16.56
CA GLU A 242 -15.86 20.37 -16.62
C GLU A 242 -16.97 21.41 -16.82
N GLN A 243 -17.85 21.19 -17.77
CA GLN A 243 -18.97 22.09 -18.04
C GLN A 243 -19.96 22.17 -16.88
N ALA A 244 -20.13 21.08 -16.13
CA ALA A 244 -20.97 21.04 -14.95
C ALA A 244 -20.38 21.82 -13.76
N GLY A 245 -19.11 22.19 -13.80
CA GLY A 245 -18.49 23.07 -12.81
C GLY A 245 -17.44 22.45 -11.92
N ALA A 246 -16.87 21.29 -12.27
CA ALA A 246 -15.71 20.74 -11.56
C ALA A 246 -14.51 21.69 -11.65
N THR A 247 -13.75 21.77 -10.56
CA THR A 247 -12.51 22.57 -10.48
C THR A 247 -11.30 21.78 -10.95
N LEU A 248 -11.24 20.52 -10.62
CA LEU A 248 -10.14 19.60 -10.87
C LEU A 248 -10.70 18.23 -11.26
N ILE A 249 -9.96 17.51 -12.11
CA ILE A 249 -10.19 16.08 -12.35
C ILE A 249 -9.02 15.31 -11.75
N ASN A 250 -9.33 14.47 -10.75
CA ASN A 250 -8.43 13.45 -10.26
C ASN A 250 -8.68 12.15 -11.04
N THR A 251 -7.69 11.32 -11.18
CA THR A 251 -7.79 10.09 -11.96
C THR A 251 -7.90 8.86 -11.07
N GLY A 252 -8.65 7.86 -11.51
CA GLY A 252 -8.79 6.57 -10.86
C GLY A 252 -8.42 5.45 -11.83
N ILE A 253 -7.81 4.39 -11.31
CA ILE A 253 -7.31 3.27 -12.11
C ILE A 253 -7.80 1.95 -11.52
N GLY A 254 -8.53 1.21 -12.30
CA GLY A 254 -9.01 -0.13 -11.96
C GLY A 254 -10.19 -0.15 -10.98
N TRP A 255 -11.03 -1.15 -11.15
CA TRP A 255 -12.09 -1.47 -10.19
C TRP A 255 -11.55 -2.39 -9.11
N HIS A 256 -12.16 -2.39 -7.92
CA HIS A 256 -11.76 -3.31 -6.84
C HIS A 256 -11.87 -4.78 -7.22
N GLU A 257 -12.77 -5.14 -8.11
CA GLU A 257 -12.94 -6.50 -8.61
C GLU A 257 -12.00 -6.86 -9.78
N ALA A 258 -11.26 -5.89 -10.33
CA ALA A 258 -10.30 -6.14 -11.40
C ALA A 258 -9.19 -7.10 -10.96
N ARG A 259 -8.79 -7.97 -11.86
CA ARG A 259 -7.75 -8.98 -11.64
C ARG A 259 -6.37 -8.51 -12.12
N ILE A 260 -6.15 -7.22 -12.09
CA ILE A 260 -4.91 -6.54 -12.49
C ILE A 260 -4.46 -5.67 -11.31
N PRO A 261 -3.23 -5.82 -10.82
CA PRO A 261 -2.73 -5.00 -9.73
C PRO A 261 -2.46 -3.57 -10.22
N THR A 262 -2.78 -2.58 -9.38
CA THR A 262 -2.64 -1.16 -9.74
C THR A 262 -1.81 -0.35 -8.74
N ILE A 263 -1.59 -0.87 -7.53
CA ILE A 263 -0.97 -0.12 -6.44
C ILE A 263 0.07 -0.91 -5.62
N ALA A 264 0.20 -2.21 -5.84
CA ALA A 264 1.14 -3.06 -5.10
C ALA A 264 2.59 -2.82 -5.54
N THR A 265 3.54 -3.32 -4.74
CA THR A 265 4.98 -3.13 -5.01
C THR A 265 5.44 -3.70 -6.37
N LYS A 266 4.73 -4.70 -6.90
CA LYS A 266 5.00 -5.24 -8.25
C LYS A 266 4.58 -4.32 -9.39
N VAL A 267 3.77 -3.31 -9.12
CA VAL A 267 3.36 -2.30 -10.11
C VAL A 267 4.48 -1.28 -10.28
N PRO A 268 4.93 -0.98 -11.49
CA PRO A 268 5.97 0.00 -11.71
C PRO A 268 5.62 1.38 -11.16
N ARG A 269 6.63 2.15 -10.79
CA ARG A 269 6.46 3.56 -10.43
C ARG A 269 5.83 4.33 -11.59
N ALA A 270 4.85 5.17 -11.27
CA ALA A 270 4.12 5.99 -12.25
C ALA A 270 3.52 5.17 -13.41
N ALA A 271 3.10 3.93 -13.13
CA ALA A 271 2.65 2.99 -14.16
C ALA A 271 1.50 3.52 -15.03
N PHE A 272 0.73 4.48 -14.52
CA PHE A 272 -0.50 4.97 -15.19
C PHE A 272 -0.48 6.48 -15.48
N SER A 273 0.66 7.18 -15.36
CA SER A 273 0.74 8.62 -15.63
C SER A 273 0.40 8.97 -17.08
N LYS A 274 0.75 8.10 -18.03
CA LYS A 274 0.46 8.31 -19.46
C LYS A 274 -1.03 8.18 -19.79
N VAL A 275 -1.82 7.54 -18.95
CA VAL A 275 -3.29 7.53 -19.07
C VAL A 275 -3.84 8.92 -18.83
N THR A 276 -3.36 9.61 -17.79
CA THR A 276 -3.71 11.02 -17.54
C THR A 276 -3.21 11.92 -18.66
N ALA A 277 -1.99 11.73 -19.12
CA ALA A 277 -1.41 12.49 -20.23
C ALA A 277 -2.28 12.44 -21.50
N LYS A 278 -2.89 11.29 -21.80
CA LYS A 278 -3.77 11.14 -22.97
C LYS A 278 -5.02 12.03 -22.90
N LEU A 279 -5.48 12.42 -21.71
CA LEU A 279 -6.62 13.32 -21.54
C LEU A 279 -6.24 14.79 -21.70
N ARG A 280 -4.97 15.15 -21.64
CA ARG A 280 -4.51 16.54 -21.79
C ARG A 280 -4.96 17.15 -23.11
N GLY A 281 -5.42 18.41 -23.04
CA GLY A 281 -5.98 19.11 -24.18
C GLY A 281 -7.45 18.79 -24.48
N SER A 282 -8.02 17.76 -23.87
CA SER A 282 -9.47 17.47 -24.00
C SER A 282 -10.31 18.30 -23.05
N VAL A 283 -9.74 18.77 -21.95
CA VAL A 283 -10.34 19.67 -20.95
C VAL A 283 -9.37 20.79 -20.61
N SER A 284 -9.86 21.89 -20.05
CA SER A 284 -9.05 23.05 -19.65
C SER A 284 -8.74 23.08 -18.15
N ILE A 285 -9.52 22.39 -17.32
CA ILE A 285 -9.26 22.30 -15.87
C ILE A 285 -8.06 21.41 -15.57
N PRO A 286 -7.33 21.64 -14.44
CA PRO A 286 -6.16 20.86 -14.11
C PRO A 286 -6.47 19.37 -13.88
N LEU A 287 -5.51 18.53 -14.28
CA LEU A 287 -5.55 17.09 -14.14
C LEU A 287 -4.59 16.59 -13.06
N ILE A 288 -5.04 15.65 -12.25
CA ILE A 288 -4.26 15.00 -11.19
C ILE A 288 -4.03 13.55 -11.59
N THR A 289 -2.77 13.10 -11.61
CA THR A 289 -2.44 11.70 -11.84
C THR A 289 -2.14 10.97 -10.54
N THR A 290 -2.29 9.66 -10.53
CA THR A 290 -2.19 8.82 -9.33
C THR A 290 -1.54 7.47 -9.63
N ASN A 291 -1.36 6.67 -8.63
CA ASN A 291 -0.87 5.29 -8.58
C ASN A 291 0.64 5.16 -8.72
N ARG A 292 1.25 4.63 -7.66
CA ARG A 292 2.68 4.30 -7.58
C ARG A 292 3.62 5.48 -7.80
N ILE A 293 3.24 6.63 -7.33
CA ILE A 293 4.08 7.83 -7.26
C ILE A 293 4.56 7.93 -5.82
N ASN A 294 5.84 7.69 -5.54
CA ASN A 294 6.33 7.53 -4.18
C ASN A 294 7.65 8.25 -3.86
N THR A 295 8.22 8.95 -4.83
CA THR A 295 9.42 9.79 -4.63
C THR A 295 9.23 11.17 -5.26
N PRO A 296 9.93 12.20 -4.77
CA PRO A 296 9.84 13.54 -5.38
C PRO A 296 10.41 13.56 -6.80
N GLU A 297 11.39 12.72 -7.11
CA GLU A 297 11.96 12.59 -8.46
C GLU A 297 10.92 12.09 -9.46
N VAL A 298 10.18 11.06 -9.12
CA VAL A 298 9.10 10.51 -9.97
C VAL A 298 8.00 11.53 -10.15
N ALA A 299 7.59 12.20 -9.07
CA ALA A 299 6.57 13.26 -9.12
C ALA A 299 7.00 14.42 -10.00
N GLU A 300 8.23 14.90 -9.85
CA GLU A 300 8.80 15.98 -10.66
C GLU A 300 8.86 15.63 -12.14
N GLN A 301 9.31 14.42 -12.46
CA GLN A 301 9.40 13.94 -13.84
C GLN A 301 8.04 13.95 -14.54
N ILE A 302 6.99 13.44 -13.88
CA ILE A 302 5.62 13.43 -14.40
C ILE A 302 5.16 14.85 -14.77
N LEU A 303 5.39 15.80 -13.87
CA LEU A 303 4.98 17.19 -14.06
C LEU A 303 5.83 17.89 -15.11
N ALA A 304 7.13 17.67 -15.13
CA ALA A 304 8.06 18.24 -16.12
C ALA A 304 7.77 17.72 -17.53
N GLU A 305 7.37 16.47 -17.68
CA GLU A 305 6.93 15.88 -18.96
C GLU A 305 5.56 16.39 -19.41
N GLY A 306 4.83 17.06 -18.53
CA GLY A 306 3.49 17.58 -18.82
C GLY A 306 2.38 16.51 -18.80
N ASP A 307 2.60 15.37 -18.16
CA ASP A 307 1.61 14.32 -18.07
C ASP A 307 0.38 14.73 -17.23
N ALA A 308 0.58 15.59 -16.24
CA ALA A 308 -0.45 16.09 -15.34
C ALA A 308 -0.08 17.47 -14.79
N ASP A 309 -1.03 18.13 -14.11
CA ASP A 309 -0.83 19.41 -13.41
C ASP A 309 -0.52 19.20 -11.92
N MET A 310 -0.97 18.10 -11.33
CA MET A 310 -0.72 17.69 -9.96
C MET A 310 -0.47 16.17 -9.89
N VAL A 311 0.16 15.76 -8.80
CA VAL A 311 0.34 14.33 -8.47
C VAL A 311 -0.40 14.00 -7.18
N SER A 312 -1.15 12.90 -7.20
CA SER A 312 -1.81 12.32 -6.02
C SER A 312 -0.95 11.22 -5.44
N MET A 313 -0.62 11.37 -4.17
CA MET A 313 0.10 10.39 -3.37
C MET A 313 -0.70 10.15 -2.09
N ALA A 314 -1.10 8.92 -1.81
CA ALA A 314 -1.81 8.60 -0.57
C ALA A 314 -0.84 7.99 0.45
N ARG A 315 -0.42 6.76 0.20
CA ARG A 315 0.48 6.01 1.10
C ARG A 315 1.86 6.64 1.33
N PRO A 316 2.46 7.39 0.39
CA PRO A 316 3.69 8.14 0.67
C PRO A 316 3.57 9.11 1.84
N PHE A 317 2.40 9.68 2.08
CA PHE A 317 2.15 10.55 3.24
C PHE A 317 1.81 9.79 4.53
N LEU A 318 1.45 8.51 4.45
CA LEU A 318 1.48 7.61 5.61
C LEU A 318 2.92 7.34 6.02
N ALA A 319 3.76 7.01 5.04
CA ALA A 319 5.15 6.65 5.27
C ALA A 319 5.98 7.83 5.80
N ASP A 320 5.76 9.03 5.26
CA ASP A 320 6.47 10.24 5.68
C ASP A 320 5.58 11.48 5.61
N PRO A 321 5.11 12.01 6.75
CA PRO A 321 4.31 13.24 6.78
C PRO A 321 5.08 14.49 6.35
N GLU A 322 6.41 14.47 6.38
CA GLU A 322 7.28 15.59 6.00
C GLU A 322 7.85 15.47 4.58
N PHE A 323 7.30 14.60 3.77
CA PHE A 323 7.75 14.34 2.40
C PHE A 323 8.03 15.63 1.61
N VAL A 324 7.07 16.56 1.60
CA VAL A 324 7.19 17.80 0.81
C VAL A 324 8.25 18.74 1.37
N ASN A 325 8.27 18.95 2.69
CA ASN A 325 9.27 19.80 3.33
C ASN A 325 10.69 19.27 3.15
N LYS A 326 10.88 17.96 3.26
CA LYS A 326 12.17 17.31 3.00
C LYS A 326 12.61 17.49 1.54
N ALA A 327 11.68 17.29 0.60
CA ALA A 327 11.95 17.52 -0.83
C ALA A 327 12.35 18.99 -1.09
N ALA A 328 11.59 19.94 -0.57
CA ALA A 328 11.86 21.38 -0.71
C ALA A 328 13.20 21.81 -0.12
N ALA A 329 13.61 21.18 0.97
CA ALA A 329 14.89 21.44 1.63
C ALA A 329 16.10 20.74 1.01
N GLY A 330 15.92 19.98 -0.08
CA GLY A 330 16.99 19.17 -0.68
C GLY A 330 17.40 17.97 0.15
N ARG A 331 16.53 17.52 1.05
CA ARG A 331 16.73 16.35 1.95
C ARG A 331 15.94 15.13 1.50
N GLY A 332 15.86 14.91 0.19
CA GLY A 332 15.13 13.78 -0.41
C GLY A 332 15.65 12.43 0.09
N ASP A 333 16.93 12.33 0.42
CA ASP A 333 17.57 11.15 1.00
C ASP A 333 17.12 10.83 2.43
N GLU A 334 16.42 11.75 3.10
CA GLU A 334 15.82 11.56 4.43
C GLU A 334 14.33 11.15 4.37
N ILE A 335 13.73 11.08 3.18
CA ILE A 335 12.33 10.66 3.03
C ILE A 335 12.20 9.16 3.30
N ASN A 336 11.26 8.81 4.18
CA ASN A 336 10.85 7.44 4.40
C ASN A 336 9.86 7.03 3.31
N THR A 337 10.35 6.33 2.29
CA THR A 337 9.61 6.07 1.07
C THR A 337 8.61 4.93 1.24
N CYS A 338 7.37 5.12 0.76
CA CYS A 338 6.38 4.05 0.67
C CYS A 338 6.85 2.95 -0.29
N ILE A 339 6.90 1.72 0.20
CA ILE A 339 7.37 0.54 -0.56
C ILE A 339 6.24 -0.24 -1.26
N GLY A 340 5.02 0.26 -1.24
CA GLY A 340 3.88 -0.38 -1.92
C GLY A 340 3.45 -1.73 -1.35
N CYS A 341 3.81 -2.04 -0.11
CA CYS A 341 3.59 -3.37 0.52
C CYS A 341 2.14 -3.67 0.90
N ASN A 342 1.29 -2.68 1.08
CA ASN A 342 -0.10 -2.76 1.52
C ASN A 342 -0.33 -3.33 2.95
N GLN A 343 0.68 -3.75 3.67
CA GLN A 343 0.55 -4.62 4.85
C GLN A 343 -0.06 -3.95 6.08
N ALA A 344 0.25 -2.68 6.35
CA ALA A 344 -0.31 -1.97 7.52
C ALA A 344 -1.36 -0.92 7.13
N CYS A 345 -1.58 -0.70 5.85
CA CYS A 345 -2.61 0.20 5.34
C CYS A 345 -3.81 -0.58 4.81
N LEU A 346 -3.77 -1.04 3.57
CA LEU A 346 -4.89 -1.73 2.93
C LEU A 346 -5.28 -3.05 3.61
N ASP A 347 -4.31 -3.90 3.99
CA ASP A 347 -4.61 -5.15 4.68
C ASP A 347 -5.26 -4.90 6.05
N HIS A 348 -4.89 -3.83 6.76
CA HIS A 348 -5.55 -3.41 7.99
C HIS A 348 -6.98 -2.93 7.73
N THR A 349 -7.16 -2.01 6.79
CA THR A 349 -8.47 -1.47 6.44
C THR A 349 -9.46 -2.58 6.05
N PHE A 350 -9.08 -3.45 5.14
CA PHE A 350 -9.92 -4.57 4.73
C PHE A 350 -10.02 -5.70 5.78
N GLY A 351 -9.19 -5.66 6.80
CA GLY A 351 -9.24 -6.51 7.97
C GLY A 351 -10.01 -5.93 9.16
N GLY A 352 -10.62 -4.74 9.01
CA GLY A 352 -11.35 -4.04 10.08
C GLY A 352 -10.45 -3.49 11.18
N LYS A 353 -9.17 -3.27 10.87
CA LYS A 353 -8.17 -2.70 11.80
C LYS A 353 -7.86 -1.25 11.43
N LEU A 354 -7.41 -0.49 12.42
CA LEU A 354 -6.90 0.86 12.20
C LEU A 354 -5.73 0.83 11.20
N THR A 355 -5.79 1.70 10.21
CA THR A 355 -4.70 1.91 9.26
C THR A 355 -3.43 2.39 9.97
N SER A 356 -2.28 1.94 9.49
CA SER A 356 -0.97 2.45 9.86
C SER A 356 -0.03 2.27 8.65
N CYS A 357 1.28 2.29 8.89
CA CYS A 357 2.28 2.06 7.85
C CYS A 357 3.38 1.13 8.37
N LEU A 358 3.80 0.19 7.54
CA LEU A 358 4.88 -0.75 7.87
C LEU A 358 6.18 0.00 8.21
N VAL A 359 6.53 1.01 7.42
CA VAL A 359 7.77 1.78 7.60
C VAL A 359 7.63 2.96 8.55
N ASN A 360 6.39 3.32 8.94
CA ASN A 360 6.10 4.41 9.87
C ASN A 360 5.00 4.04 10.86
N PRO A 361 5.33 3.43 12.01
CA PRO A 361 4.34 3.02 13.01
C PRO A 361 3.54 4.18 13.62
N ARG A 362 4.01 5.43 13.50
CA ARG A 362 3.29 6.61 13.98
C ARG A 362 2.06 6.95 13.13
N ALA A 363 2.00 6.49 11.89
CA ALA A 363 0.86 6.78 11.01
C ALA A 363 -0.46 6.33 11.67
N CYS A 364 -1.41 7.24 11.83
CA CYS A 364 -2.67 7.12 12.56
C CYS A 364 -2.54 6.93 14.10
N TYR A 365 -1.32 7.07 14.63
CA TYR A 365 -1.01 7.05 16.07
C TYR A 365 -0.34 8.34 16.54
N GLU A 366 -0.56 9.45 15.85
CA GLU A 366 0.09 10.75 16.12
C GLU A 366 -0.25 11.31 17.51
N THR A 367 -1.36 10.87 18.12
CA THR A 367 -1.73 11.24 19.49
C THR A 367 -1.19 10.31 20.56
N GLU A 368 -0.64 9.15 20.19
CA GLU A 368 -0.25 8.08 21.12
C GLU A 368 1.24 7.74 21.07
N LEU A 369 1.83 7.77 19.88
CA LEU A 369 3.22 7.37 19.65
C LEU A 369 4.02 8.58 19.15
N ASN A 370 4.79 9.18 20.05
CA ASN A 370 5.66 10.31 19.76
C ASN A 370 7.06 10.08 20.32
N TYR A 371 8.08 10.47 19.58
CA TYR A 371 9.49 10.30 19.94
C TYR A 371 10.00 11.56 20.63
N LEU A 372 9.52 11.76 21.87
CA LEU A 372 9.85 12.96 22.64
C LEU A 372 11.29 12.92 23.17
N PRO A 373 11.97 14.08 23.25
CA PRO A 373 13.29 14.17 23.87
C PRO A 373 13.27 13.64 25.30
N VAL A 374 14.31 12.91 25.68
CA VAL A 374 14.43 12.34 27.02
C VAL A 374 15.03 13.37 28.00
N GLN A 375 14.65 13.26 29.27
CA GLN A 375 15.26 14.04 30.36
C GLN A 375 16.56 13.40 30.88
N GLN A 376 16.61 12.06 30.86
CA GLN A 376 17.77 11.30 31.28
C GLN A 376 18.32 10.50 30.10
N ILE A 377 19.54 10.81 29.72
CA ILE A 377 20.24 10.12 28.64
C ILE A 377 20.69 8.74 29.12
N LYS A 378 20.33 7.69 28.42
CA LYS A 378 20.81 6.32 28.62
C LYS A 378 21.85 5.95 27.57
N LYS A 379 22.74 5.04 27.93
CA LYS A 379 23.65 4.37 27.02
C LYS A 379 23.03 3.04 26.60
N ILE A 380 22.70 2.90 25.33
CA ILE A 380 21.92 1.77 24.81
C ILE A 380 22.74 0.99 23.79
N ALA A 381 22.81 -0.34 23.96
CA ALA A 381 23.32 -1.23 22.94
C ALA A 381 22.15 -1.88 22.21
N VAL A 382 22.19 -1.88 20.89
CA VAL A 382 21.28 -2.64 20.02
C VAL A 382 22.09 -3.66 19.27
N VAL A 383 21.71 -4.94 19.37
CA VAL A 383 22.40 -6.05 18.69
C VAL A 383 21.51 -6.59 17.61
N GLY A 384 21.93 -6.38 16.36
CA GLY A 384 21.20 -6.72 15.15
C GLY A 384 20.70 -5.49 14.39
N ALA A 385 21.21 -5.29 13.17
CA ALA A 385 20.85 -4.17 12.29
C ALA A 385 19.82 -4.57 11.21
N GLY A 386 18.90 -5.48 11.57
CA GLY A 386 17.70 -5.75 10.80
C GLY A 386 16.61 -4.71 11.09
N PRO A 387 15.40 -4.85 10.53
CA PRO A 387 14.33 -3.85 10.64
C PRO A 387 14.00 -3.44 12.08
N ALA A 388 13.91 -4.41 13.00
CA ALA A 388 13.63 -4.14 14.41
C ALA A 388 14.74 -3.32 15.07
N GLY A 389 15.98 -3.73 14.90
CA GLY A 389 17.14 -3.05 15.48
C GLY A 389 17.37 -1.66 14.90
N LEU A 390 17.21 -1.49 13.58
CA LEU A 390 17.29 -0.19 12.91
C LEU A 390 16.23 0.78 13.44
N SER A 391 15.00 0.31 13.59
CA SER A 391 13.90 1.10 14.15
C SER A 391 14.18 1.50 15.59
N ALA A 392 14.56 0.56 16.45
CA ALA A 392 14.86 0.84 17.86
C ALA A 392 16.05 1.80 18.02
N ALA A 393 17.14 1.56 17.31
CA ALA A 393 18.35 2.39 17.40
C ALA A 393 18.10 3.82 16.95
N THR A 394 17.43 4.02 15.83
CA THR A 394 17.18 5.37 15.28
C THR A 394 16.18 6.15 16.13
N VAL A 395 15.13 5.51 16.64
CA VAL A 395 14.16 6.17 17.53
C VAL A 395 14.80 6.54 18.87
N ALA A 396 15.55 5.64 19.49
CA ALA A 396 16.25 5.92 20.75
C ALA A 396 17.24 7.09 20.60
N ALA A 397 18.02 7.09 19.51
CA ALA A 397 18.97 8.16 19.23
C ALA A 397 18.29 9.50 18.92
N GLU A 398 17.17 9.48 18.16
CA GLU A 398 16.35 10.68 17.90
C GLU A 398 15.83 11.32 19.19
N ARG A 399 15.49 10.51 20.19
CA ARG A 399 15.07 10.99 21.52
C ARG A 399 16.22 11.54 22.38
N GLY A 400 17.46 11.31 21.99
CA GLY A 400 18.65 11.85 22.66
C GLY A 400 19.48 10.83 23.44
N HIS A 401 19.18 9.54 23.36
CA HIS A 401 20.01 8.49 23.95
C HIS A 401 21.32 8.29 23.19
N GLN A 402 22.34 7.77 23.87
CA GLN A 402 23.60 7.34 23.27
C GLN A 402 23.45 5.89 22.81
N VAL A 403 23.43 5.66 21.51
CA VAL A 403 23.14 4.34 20.92
C VAL A 403 24.32 3.80 20.13
N THR A 404 24.71 2.57 20.45
CA THR A 404 25.63 1.76 19.64
C THR A 404 24.86 0.60 19.05
N LEU A 405 24.91 0.46 17.72
CA LEU A 405 24.26 -0.59 16.96
C LEU A 405 25.31 -1.57 16.43
N PHE A 406 25.23 -2.84 16.81
CA PHE A 406 26.13 -3.91 16.42
C PHE A 406 25.48 -4.84 15.41
N ASP A 407 26.22 -5.28 14.41
CA ASP A 407 25.85 -6.40 13.56
C ASP A 407 27.08 -7.19 13.10
N SER A 408 26.95 -8.50 13.02
CA SER A 408 27.99 -9.38 12.50
C SER A 408 28.14 -9.30 10.97
N ALA A 409 27.12 -8.80 10.27
CA ALA A 409 27.15 -8.61 8.82
C ALA A 409 27.96 -7.37 8.42
N SER A 410 28.34 -7.31 7.15
CA SER A 410 29.03 -6.16 6.55
C SER A 410 28.14 -5.01 6.13
N GLU A 411 26.82 -5.21 6.17
CA GLU A 411 25.82 -4.20 5.82
C GLU A 411 24.60 -4.28 6.74
N ILE A 412 23.89 -3.16 6.88
CA ILE A 412 22.60 -3.11 7.57
C ILE A 412 21.52 -3.78 6.73
N GLY A 413 20.43 -4.21 7.36
CA GLY A 413 19.21 -4.62 6.68
C GLY A 413 18.66 -5.99 7.07
N GLY A 414 19.50 -6.90 7.58
CA GLY A 414 19.02 -8.23 7.98
C GLY A 414 18.22 -8.92 6.86
N GLN A 415 16.99 -9.35 7.16
CA GLN A 415 16.13 -10.03 6.19
C GLN A 415 15.68 -9.14 5.02
N PHE A 416 15.71 -7.81 5.11
CA PHE A 416 15.50 -6.94 3.95
C PHE A 416 16.54 -7.14 2.85
N ASN A 417 17.76 -7.56 3.20
CA ASN A 417 18.80 -7.89 2.23
C ASN A 417 18.46 -9.15 1.42
N VAL A 418 17.62 -10.01 1.96
CA VAL A 418 17.06 -11.18 1.25
C VAL A 418 15.88 -10.73 0.38
N ALA A 419 14.91 -10.05 1.00
CA ALA A 419 13.65 -9.65 0.34
C ALA A 419 13.87 -8.72 -0.87
N LYS A 420 14.79 -7.75 -0.77
CA LYS A 420 15.09 -6.80 -1.86
C LYS A 420 15.58 -7.45 -3.16
N ARG A 421 16.02 -8.70 -3.09
CA ARG A 421 16.54 -9.46 -4.25
C ARG A 421 15.45 -10.15 -5.04
N VAL A 422 14.26 -10.24 -4.46
CA VAL A 422 13.11 -10.88 -5.11
C VAL A 422 12.53 -9.94 -6.15
N PRO A 423 12.34 -10.40 -7.40
CA PRO A 423 11.73 -9.59 -8.45
C PRO A 423 10.36 -9.05 -8.01
N GLY A 424 10.15 -7.76 -8.17
CA GLY A 424 8.94 -7.07 -7.69
C GLY A 424 9.04 -6.48 -6.29
N LYS A 425 10.18 -6.64 -5.60
CA LYS A 425 10.45 -6.06 -4.27
C LYS A 425 11.62 -5.05 -4.27
N GLU A 426 11.92 -4.47 -5.40
CA GLU A 426 13.01 -3.51 -5.56
C GLU A 426 12.82 -2.27 -4.68
N GLU A 427 11.58 -1.91 -4.35
CA GLU A 427 11.28 -0.81 -3.43
C GLU A 427 11.92 -0.97 -2.03
N PHE A 428 12.24 -2.19 -1.62
CA PHE A 428 12.84 -2.45 -0.31
C PHE A 428 14.25 -1.86 -0.17
N PHE A 429 14.94 -1.57 -1.27
CA PHE A 429 16.16 -0.77 -1.25
C PHE A 429 15.95 0.61 -0.63
N GLU A 430 14.78 1.21 -0.82
CA GLU A 430 14.43 2.53 -0.28
C GLU A 430 14.38 2.54 1.26
N THR A 431 13.86 1.50 1.86
CA THR A 431 13.83 1.38 3.33
C THR A 431 15.25 1.33 3.90
N LEU A 432 16.16 0.60 3.25
CA LEU A 432 17.56 0.53 3.67
C LEU A 432 18.30 1.85 3.46
N ARG A 433 18.05 2.53 2.33
CA ARG A 433 18.56 3.88 2.08
C ARG A 433 18.13 4.83 3.20
N TYR A 434 16.84 4.85 3.55
CA TYR A 434 16.28 5.68 4.62
C TYR A 434 16.98 5.40 5.95
N PHE A 435 17.05 4.14 6.39
CA PHE A 435 17.68 3.80 7.66
C PHE A 435 19.18 4.12 7.68
N LYS A 436 19.89 3.90 6.58
CA LYS A 436 21.31 4.29 6.47
C LYS A 436 21.48 5.78 6.71
N ARG A 437 20.65 6.60 6.09
CA ARG A 437 20.67 8.05 6.29
C ARG A 437 20.24 8.43 7.70
N LYS A 438 19.20 7.80 8.24
CA LYS A 438 18.69 8.06 9.58
C LYS A 438 19.72 7.77 10.68
N LEU A 439 20.48 6.68 10.54
CA LEU A 439 21.60 6.37 11.46
C LEU A 439 22.62 7.52 11.51
N GLN A 440 22.95 8.09 10.36
CA GLN A 440 23.88 9.21 10.27
C GLN A 440 23.32 10.49 10.91
N THR A 441 22.08 10.84 10.58
CA THR A 441 21.43 12.08 11.08
C THR A 441 21.10 12.04 12.56
N THR A 442 20.97 10.85 13.15
CA THR A 442 20.73 10.66 14.59
C THR A 442 22.00 10.32 15.38
N ASN A 443 23.16 10.27 14.72
CA ASN A 443 24.46 9.98 15.33
C ASN A 443 24.53 8.62 16.06
N VAL A 444 23.91 7.58 15.51
CA VAL A 444 24.09 6.21 16.01
C VAL A 444 25.50 5.73 15.68
N GLU A 445 26.19 5.21 16.70
CA GLU A 445 27.46 4.51 16.49
C GLU A 445 27.21 3.15 15.87
N LEU A 446 27.53 2.98 14.57
CA LEU A 446 27.30 1.75 13.81
C LEU A 446 28.57 0.89 13.77
N CYS A 447 28.49 -0.32 14.35
CA CYS A 447 29.57 -1.30 14.41
C CYS A 447 29.20 -2.56 13.59
N LEU A 448 29.53 -2.55 12.31
CA LEU A 448 29.35 -3.70 11.40
C LEU A 448 30.57 -4.64 11.46
N ASN A 449 30.43 -5.86 10.92
CA ASN A 449 31.42 -6.94 10.97
C ASN A 449 31.86 -7.27 12.41
N ARG A 450 30.95 -7.09 13.36
CA ARG A 450 31.25 -7.27 14.78
C ARG A 450 30.20 -8.15 15.45
N ARG A 451 30.55 -9.40 15.69
CA ARG A 451 29.77 -10.29 16.54
C ARG A 451 30.15 -10.05 17.99
N VAL A 452 29.22 -9.53 18.78
CA VAL A 452 29.41 -9.28 20.21
C VAL A 452 29.00 -10.49 21.05
N ASP A 453 29.63 -10.65 22.19
CA ASP A 453 29.31 -11.65 23.20
C ASP A 453 28.81 -10.99 24.49
N VAL A 454 28.42 -11.81 25.47
CA VAL A 454 27.90 -11.35 26.76
C VAL A 454 28.94 -10.52 27.51
N GLU A 455 30.20 -10.96 27.54
CA GLU A 455 31.28 -10.29 28.27
C GLU A 455 31.53 -8.88 27.72
N GLN A 456 31.57 -8.73 26.40
CA GLN A 456 31.74 -7.45 25.73
C GLN A 456 30.60 -6.49 26.01
N LEU A 457 29.34 -6.98 26.00
CA LEU A 457 28.18 -6.16 26.29
C LEU A 457 28.13 -5.71 27.76
N VAL A 458 28.44 -6.59 28.70
CA VAL A 458 28.55 -6.26 30.12
C VAL A 458 29.66 -5.23 30.36
N ALA A 459 30.83 -5.45 29.78
CA ALA A 459 31.97 -4.53 29.87
C ALA A 459 31.68 -3.16 29.25
N GLY A 460 30.77 -3.08 28.30
CA GLY A 460 30.34 -1.83 27.66
C GLY A 460 29.61 -0.87 28.57
N GLY A 461 29.06 -1.32 29.71
CA GLY A 461 28.38 -0.48 30.66
C GLY A 461 27.11 0.18 30.14
N TYR A 462 26.30 -0.58 29.43
CA TYR A 462 25.02 -0.11 28.86
C TYR A 462 23.92 -0.12 29.92
N ASP A 463 23.07 0.90 29.91
CA ASP A 463 21.88 0.99 30.77
C ASP A 463 20.78 0.05 30.28
N GLU A 464 20.67 -0.10 28.95
CA GLU A 464 19.71 -0.99 28.29
C GLU A 464 20.39 -1.76 27.15
N ILE A 465 20.03 -3.02 26.98
CA ILE A 465 20.50 -3.87 25.86
C ILE A 465 19.29 -4.39 25.11
N ILE A 466 19.23 -4.09 23.83
CA ILE A 466 18.13 -4.52 22.94
C ILE A 466 18.65 -5.59 22.00
N LEU A 467 18.11 -6.79 22.12
CA LEU A 467 18.44 -7.91 21.24
C LEU A 467 17.43 -7.96 20.08
N ALA A 468 17.91 -7.63 18.90
CA ALA A 468 17.20 -7.67 17.62
C ALA A 468 17.89 -8.64 16.66
N THR A 469 18.38 -9.73 17.19
CA THR A 469 19.26 -10.71 16.51
C THR A 469 18.55 -11.58 15.47
N GLY A 470 17.23 -11.45 15.36
CA GLY A 470 16.45 -12.05 14.27
C GLY A 470 16.23 -13.54 14.43
N ILE A 471 16.30 -14.23 13.30
CA ILE A 471 15.92 -15.64 13.17
C ILE A 471 16.94 -16.43 12.38
N ALA A 472 16.89 -17.75 12.55
CA ALA A 472 17.54 -18.72 11.68
C ALA A 472 16.49 -19.58 10.95
N PRO A 473 16.74 -20.02 9.71
CA PRO A 473 15.85 -20.96 9.05
C PRO A 473 15.76 -22.27 9.84
N ARG A 474 14.53 -22.77 10.01
CA ARG A 474 14.29 -24.06 10.66
C ARG A 474 14.64 -25.18 9.70
N THR A 475 15.31 -26.23 10.21
CA THR A 475 15.53 -27.48 9.48
C THR A 475 14.44 -28.46 9.87
N PRO A 476 13.51 -28.85 8.96
CA PRO A 476 12.49 -29.84 9.27
C PRO A 476 13.07 -31.24 9.42
N ALA A 477 12.40 -32.08 10.20
CA ALA A 477 12.80 -33.48 10.40
C ALA A 477 12.34 -34.35 9.21
N ILE A 478 12.99 -34.21 8.06
CA ILE A 478 12.74 -35.02 6.87
C ILE A 478 13.95 -35.92 6.66
N PRO A 479 13.79 -37.25 6.57
CA PRO A 479 14.90 -38.15 6.27
C PRO A 479 15.63 -37.71 4.99
N GLY A 480 16.95 -37.52 5.07
CA GLY A 480 17.76 -37.03 3.95
C GLY A 480 17.79 -35.50 3.79
N VAL A 481 17.34 -34.73 4.77
CA VAL A 481 17.35 -33.25 4.72
C VAL A 481 18.78 -32.65 4.62
N ASP A 482 19.78 -33.40 4.95
CA ASP A 482 21.22 -33.08 4.81
C ASP A 482 21.80 -33.45 3.43
N HIS A 483 21.00 -33.97 2.52
CA HIS A 483 21.40 -34.33 1.17
C HIS A 483 21.93 -33.11 0.40
N ALA A 484 22.90 -33.32 -0.48
CA ALA A 484 23.57 -32.25 -1.25
C ALA A 484 22.61 -31.42 -2.16
N LYS A 485 21.44 -31.96 -2.50
CA LYS A 485 20.40 -31.24 -3.25
C LYS A 485 19.66 -30.19 -2.42
N VAL A 486 19.75 -30.24 -1.08
CA VAL A 486 19.00 -29.37 -0.18
C VAL A 486 19.72 -28.04 0.00
N LEU A 487 18.98 -26.95 -0.16
CA LEU A 487 19.43 -25.59 0.05
C LEU A 487 18.48 -24.87 1.02
N SER A 488 19.02 -23.98 1.84
CA SER A 488 18.20 -22.98 2.51
C SER A 488 17.87 -21.82 1.53
N TYR A 489 16.84 -21.05 1.83
CA TYR A 489 16.55 -19.85 1.03
C TYR A 489 17.70 -18.82 1.12
N LEU A 490 18.45 -18.79 2.22
CA LEU A 490 19.64 -17.95 2.37
C LEU A 490 20.79 -18.38 1.46
N ASP A 491 21.00 -19.69 1.32
CA ASP A 491 21.99 -20.23 0.37
C ASP A 491 21.77 -19.73 -1.05
N MET A 492 20.51 -19.68 -1.44
CA MET A 492 20.11 -19.28 -2.78
C MET A 492 20.09 -17.75 -2.96
N LEU A 493 19.38 -17.04 -2.06
CA LEU A 493 19.13 -15.60 -2.23
C LEU A 493 20.31 -14.71 -1.80
N LEU A 494 21.05 -15.10 -0.75
CA LEU A 494 22.22 -14.34 -0.29
C LEU A 494 23.54 -14.87 -0.84
N GLN A 495 23.79 -16.16 -0.69
CA GLN A 495 25.06 -16.79 -1.08
C GLN A 495 25.14 -17.11 -2.57
N ARG A 496 24.00 -17.03 -3.28
CA ARG A 496 23.90 -17.29 -4.72
C ARG A 496 24.44 -18.66 -5.13
N LYS A 497 24.21 -19.67 -4.30
CA LYS A 497 24.58 -21.05 -4.67
C LYS A 497 23.85 -21.47 -5.94
N PRO A 498 24.49 -22.24 -6.83
CA PRO A 498 23.87 -22.72 -8.07
C PRO A 498 22.62 -23.52 -7.79
N VAL A 499 21.59 -23.32 -8.63
CA VAL A 499 20.32 -24.03 -8.57
C VAL A 499 20.02 -24.62 -9.94
N GLY A 500 19.59 -25.88 -9.97
CA GLY A 500 19.23 -26.60 -11.21
C GLY A 500 17.91 -26.15 -11.83
N GLN A 501 17.47 -26.91 -12.81
CA GLN A 501 16.28 -26.54 -13.63
C GLN A 501 14.94 -26.97 -13.01
N LYS A 502 14.95 -27.99 -12.15
CA LYS A 502 13.77 -28.51 -11.47
C LYS A 502 13.94 -28.36 -9.98
N VAL A 503 13.06 -27.61 -9.33
CA VAL A 503 13.19 -27.24 -7.92
C VAL A 503 11.90 -27.48 -7.18
N ALA A 504 11.98 -28.12 -6.01
CA ALA A 504 10.90 -28.21 -5.04
C ALA A 504 11.14 -27.20 -3.92
N VAL A 505 10.10 -26.41 -3.60
CA VAL A 505 10.12 -25.45 -2.49
C VAL A 505 9.23 -25.98 -1.39
N ILE A 506 9.80 -26.26 -0.23
CA ILE A 506 9.09 -26.78 0.95
C ILE A 506 8.69 -25.61 1.83
N GLY A 507 7.39 -25.37 1.95
CA GLY A 507 6.80 -24.27 2.71
C GLY A 507 6.26 -23.17 1.80
N ALA A 508 4.95 -22.98 1.85
CA ALA A 508 4.23 -22.03 1.01
C ALA A 508 3.73 -20.79 1.79
N GLY A 509 4.55 -20.32 2.72
CA GLY A 509 4.40 -18.99 3.33
C GLY A 509 5.01 -17.90 2.45
N GLY A 510 5.14 -16.69 2.96
CA GLY A 510 5.69 -15.54 2.23
C GLY A 510 7.06 -15.82 1.61
N ILE A 511 7.96 -16.46 2.35
CA ILE A 511 9.31 -16.82 1.87
C ILE A 511 9.23 -17.84 0.73
N GLY A 512 8.37 -18.85 0.83
CA GLY A 512 8.21 -19.84 -0.22
C GLY A 512 7.71 -19.24 -1.53
N PHE A 513 6.80 -18.29 -1.45
CA PHE A 513 6.35 -17.51 -2.60
C PHE A 513 7.45 -16.65 -3.20
N ASP A 514 8.23 -15.96 -2.37
CA ASP A 514 9.37 -15.14 -2.80
C ASP A 514 10.45 -15.98 -3.48
N VAL A 515 10.80 -17.11 -2.91
CA VAL A 515 11.75 -18.07 -3.49
C VAL A 515 11.26 -18.59 -4.84
N SER A 516 9.98 -18.96 -4.93
CA SER A 516 9.37 -19.42 -6.17
C SER A 516 9.39 -18.34 -7.25
N GLU A 517 9.06 -17.09 -6.89
CA GLU A 517 9.13 -15.94 -7.80
C GLU A 517 10.55 -15.74 -8.34
N PHE A 518 11.55 -15.79 -7.45
CA PHE A 518 12.95 -15.66 -7.84
C PHE A 518 13.39 -16.79 -8.81
N LEU A 519 13.00 -18.02 -8.53
CA LEU A 519 13.38 -19.20 -9.32
C LEU A 519 12.81 -19.20 -10.73
N VAL A 520 11.58 -18.73 -10.92
CA VAL A 520 10.91 -18.70 -12.22
C VAL A 520 11.20 -17.45 -13.03
N HIS A 521 11.80 -16.43 -12.39
CA HIS A 521 12.07 -15.14 -13.02
C HIS A 521 13.12 -15.25 -14.13
N GLN A 522 12.90 -14.51 -15.22
CA GLN A 522 13.83 -14.37 -16.33
C GLN A 522 13.82 -12.94 -16.85
N GLY A 523 15.00 -12.39 -17.09
CA GLY A 523 15.17 -11.04 -17.63
C GLY A 523 14.94 -9.92 -16.61
N VAL A 524 14.50 -8.77 -17.09
CA VAL A 524 14.18 -7.59 -16.25
C VAL A 524 12.85 -7.78 -15.58
N ALA A 525 12.73 -7.41 -14.30
CA ALA A 525 11.47 -7.46 -13.59
C ALA A 525 10.44 -6.49 -14.20
N THR A 526 9.22 -6.96 -14.45
CA THR A 526 8.15 -6.13 -15.01
C THR A 526 7.73 -5.00 -14.07
N SER A 527 8.02 -5.11 -12.76
CA SER A 527 7.90 -4.02 -11.78
C SER A 527 8.77 -2.79 -12.08
N GLN A 528 9.75 -2.91 -12.98
CA GLN A 528 10.63 -1.82 -13.40
C GLN A 528 10.42 -1.36 -14.83
N ASP A 529 9.47 -1.98 -15.54
CA ASP A 529 9.14 -1.65 -16.92
C ASP A 529 7.63 -1.57 -17.11
N ARG A 530 7.13 -0.36 -17.31
CA ARG A 530 5.70 -0.09 -17.46
C ARG A 530 5.06 -0.85 -18.63
N GLU A 531 5.71 -0.84 -19.79
CA GLU A 531 5.16 -1.49 -20.98
C GLU A 531 5.14 -3.01 -20.81
N ALA A 532 6.22 -3.59 -20.27
CA ALA A 532 6.29 -5.00 -19.97
C ALA A 532 5.24 -5.43 -18.92
N PHE A 533 5.01 -4.59 -17.90
CA PHE A 533 3.96 -4.81 -16.91
C PHE A 533 2.56 -4.80 -17.54
N TRP A 534 2.25 -3.82 -18.39
CA TRP A 534 0.96 -3.73 -19.05
C TRP A 534 0.71 -4.97 -19.95
N LYS A 535 1.70 -5.38 -20.72
CA LYS A 535 1.63 -6.59 -21.56
C LYS A 535 1.46 -7.87 -20.74
N GLU A 536 2.20 -8.01 -19.66
CA GLU A 536 2.10 -9.16 -18.72
C GLU A 536 0.68 -9.33 -18.17
N TRP A 537 0.02 -8.22 -17.84
CA TRP A 537 -1.31 -8.22 -17.22
C TRP A 537 -2.45 -8.03 -18.22
N GLY A 538 -2.17 -7.87 -19.50
CA GLY A 538 -3.19 -7.74 -20.53
C GLY A 538 -3.89 -6.39 -20.55
N ILE A 539 -3.15 -5.32 -20.26
CA ILE A 539 -3.62 -3.94 -20.42
C ILE A 539 -3.26 -3.45 -21.82
N ASP A 540 -4.23 -2.86 -22.52
CA ASP A 540 -4.00 -2.29 -23.84
C ASP A 540 -3.04 -1.09 -23.78
N THR A 541 -1.86 -1.23 -24.38
CA THR A 541 -0.83 -0.17 -24.38
C THR A 541 -1.23 1.06 -25.18
N HIS A 542 -2.22 0.95 -26.08
CA HIS A 542 -2.74 2.05 -26.90
C HIS A 542 -3.97 2.73 -26.28
N LEU A 543 -4.59 2.11 -25.26
CA LEU A 543 -5.81 2.60 -24.61
C LEU A 543 -7.00 2.75 -25.58
N GLU A 544 -7.11 1.85 -26.55
CA GLU A 544 -8.20 1.81 -27.52
C GLU A 544 -9.28 0.79 -27.14
N ALA A 545 -8.88 -0.28 -26.44
CA ALA A 545 -9.78 -1.33 -26.01
C ALA A 545 -10.74 -0.83 -24.90
N ARG A 546 -12.01 -1.21 -24.98
CA ARG A 546 -13.01 -0.92 -23.94
C ARG A 546 -12.52 -1.43 -22.57
N GLY A 547 -12.58 -0.55 -21.56
CA GLY A 547 -12.08 -0.84 -20.21
C GLY A 547 -10.57 -1.06 -20.13
N GLY A 548 -9.84 -0.87 -21.24
CA GLY A 548 -8.41 -1.11 -21.35
C GLY A 548 -8.02 -2.58 -21.46
N VAL A 549 -8.98 -3.50 -21.57
CA VAL A 549 -8.72 -4.95 -21.52
C VAL A 549 -9.47 -5.77 -22.59
N ALA A 550 -10.53 -5.24 -23.19
CA ALA A 550 -11.37 -6.00 -24.12
C ALA A 550 -10.57 -6.51 -25.32
N GLY A 551 -10.54 -7.83 -25.49
CA GLY A 551 -9.82 -8.49 -26.57
C GLY A 551 -8.30 -8.53 -26.43
N ILE A 552 -7.74 -8.00 -25.36
CA ILE A 552 -6.30 -7.99 -25.10
C ILE A 552 -5.91 -9.29 -24.39
N LYS A 553 -4.91 -9.97 -24.93
CA LYS A 553 -4.35 -11.18 -24.33
C LYS A 553 -3.07 -10.84 -23.56
N PRO A 554 -2.98 -11.25 -22.29
CA PRO A 554 -1.73 -11.10 -21.54
C PRO A 554 -0.59 -11.87 -22.21
N GLU A 555 0.60 -11.24 -22.25
CA GLU A 555 1.81 -11.93 -22.69
C GLU A 555 2.29 -12.90 -21.61
N ARG A 556 2.67 -14.09 -22.00
CA ARG A 556 3.20 -15.13 -21.13
C ARG A 556 4.59 -15.53 -21.61
N HIS A 557 5.53 -15.50 -20.68
CA HIS A 557 6.90 -15.97 -20.94
C HIS A 557 7.15 -17.31 -20.25
N ALA A 558 7.97 -18.14 -20.87
CA ALA A 558 8.38 -19.41 -20.27
C ALA A 558 9.13 -19.13 -18.95
N PRO A 559 8.88 -19.91 -17.89
CA PRO A 559 9.63 -19.77 -16.65
C PRO A 559 11.10 -20.19 -16.82
N ALA A 560 11.99 -19.56 -16.06
CA ALA A 560 13.41 -19.95 -16.06
C ALA A 560 13.64 -21.36 -15.52
N ARG A 561 12.73 -21.84 -14.64
CA ARG A 561 12.81 -23.17 -14.01
C ARG A 561 11.41 -23.76 -13.81
N GLN A 562 11.35 -25.08 -13.76
CA GLN A 562 10.16 -25.80 -13.29
C GLN A 562 10.18 -25.81 -11.76
N VAL A 563 9.12 -25.27 -11.12
CA VAL A 563 9.05 -25.15 -9.68
C VAL A 563 7.79 -25.81 -9.14
N PHE A 564 7.96 -26.58 -8.06
CA PHE A 564 6.90 -27.13 -7.23
C PHE A 564 6.88 -26.39 -5.89
N LEU A 565 5.79 -25.70 -5.58
CA LEU A 565 5.61 -25.03 -4.30
C LEU A 565 4.68 -25.88 -3.42
N LEU A 566 5.19 -26.34 -2.29
CA LEU A 566 4.57 -27.40 -1.49
C LEU A 566 4.20 -26.92 -0.10
N GLN A 567 3.02 -27.35 0.40
CA GLN A 567 2.63 -27.16 1.80
C GLN A 567 1.97 -28.40 2.38
N ARG A 568 2.13 -28.61 3.70
CA ARG A 568 1.46 -29.67 4.44
C ARG A 568 -0.02 -29.40 4.68
N LYS A 569 -0.39 -28.14 4.89
CA LYS A 569 -1.78 -27.72 5.16
C LYS A 569 -2.70 -28.15 4.02
N THR A 570 -3.95 -28.47 4.37
CA THR A 570 -5.00 -28.86 3.41
C THR A 570 -5.65 -27.64 2.75
N SER A 571 -5.47 -26.44 3.31
CA SER A 571 -5.98 -25.20 2.74
C SER A 571 -5.33 -24.86 1.40
N LYS A 572 -5.94 -23.93 0.69
CA LYS A 572 -5.38 -23.39 -0.56
C LYS A 572 -3.98 -22.85 -0.35
N VAL A 573 -3.06 -23.18 -1.24
CA VAL A 573 -1.69 -22.64 -1.19
C VAL A 573 -1.72 -21.11 -1.23
N GLY A 574 -1.08 -20.49 -0.26
CA GLY A 574 -1.03 -19.03 -0.10
C GLY A 574 -2.21 -18.41 0.65
N ASP A 575 -3.02 -19.19 1.35
CA ASP A 575 -4.11 -18.64 2.20
C ASP A 575 -3.64 -17.69 3.30
N GLY A 576 -2.41 -17.87 3.78
CA GLY A 576 -1.82 -17.02 4.82
C GLY A 576 -1.15 -15.75 4.31
N LEU A 577 -1.17 -15.48 3.01
CA LEU A 577 -0.60 -14.27 2.43
C LEU A 577 -1.44 -13.03 2.73
N GLY A 578 -0.85 -11.84 2.53
CA GLY A 578 -1.53 -10.56 2.70
C GLY A 578 -2.87 -10.51 1.97
N LYS A 579 -3.87 -9.94 2.64
CA LYS A 579 -5.26 -9.93 2.16
C LYS A 579 -5.42 -9.27 0.79
N THR A 580 -4.70 -8.19 0.55
CA THR A 580 -4.80 -7.41 -0.69
C THR A 580 -3.77 -7.77 -1.75
N THR A 581 -2.72 -8.53 -1.39
CA THR A 581 -1.62 -8.87 -2.30
C THR A 581 -1.49 -10.37 -2.59
N GLY A 582 -2.03 -11.23 -1.74
CA GLY A 582 -1.91 -12.68 -1.89
C GLY A 582 -2.40 -13.22 -3.22
N TRP A 583 -3.50 -12.69 -3.74
CA TRP A 583 -4.03 -13.06 -5.05
C TRP A 583 -3.06 -12.71 -6.19
N ILE A 584 -2.33 -11.61 -6.08
CA ILE A 584 -1.32 -11.18 -7.08
C ILE A 584 -0.19 -12.19 -7.15
N HIS A 585 0.32 -12.60 -5.98
CA HIS A 585 1.39 -13.60 -5.88
C HIS A 585 0.95 -14.95 -6.43
N ARG A 586 -0.24 -15.44 -6.05
CA ARG A 586 -0.79 -16.69 -6.60
C ARG A 586 -0.97 -16.64 -8.10
N THR A 587 -1.57 -15.57 -8.61
CA THR A 587 -1.78 -15.40 -10.06
C THR A 587 -0.45 -15.32 -10.79
N GLY A 588 0.52 -14.56 -10.29
CA GLY A 588 1.84 -14.44 -10.89
C GLY A 588 2.56 -15.78 -11.01
N LEU A 589 2.58 -16.58 -9.93
CA LEU A 589 3.20 -17.92 -9.95
C LEU A 589 2.46 -18.90 -10.86
N LYS A 590 1.12 -18.87 -10.85
CA LYS A 590 0.30 -19.69 -11.76
C LYS A 590 0.59 -19.37 -13.22
N ASN A 591 0.71 -18.09 -13.56
CA ASN A 591 1.03 -17.64 -14.91
C ASN A 591 2.42 -18.08 -15.36
N LYS A 592 3.33 -18.27 -14.42
CA LYS A 592 4.70 -18.80 -14.63
C LYS A 592 4.79 -20.32 -14.43
N GLN A 593 3.65 -21.01 -14.46
CA GLN A 593 3.53 -22.46 -14.43
C GLN A 593 4.08 -23.14 -13.16
N VAL A 594 4.15 -22.43 -12.04
CA VAL A 594 4.49 -23.03 -10.75
C VAL A 594 3.39 -24.00 -10.34
N GLN A 595 3.76 -25.24 -10.03
CA GLN A 595 2.85 -26.24 -9.51
C GLN A 595 2.71 -26.09 -8.00
N MET A 596 1.54 -25.64 -7.56
CA MET A 596 1.24 -25.41 -6.13
C MET A 596 0.46 -26.61 -5.58
N LEU A 597 1.05 -27.35 -4.65
CA LEU A 597 0.48 -28.56 -4.06
C LEU A 597 0.26 -28.39 -2.57
N ASN A 598 -0.96 -28.64 -2.11
CA ASN A 598 -1.33 -28.72 -0.69
C ASN A 598 -1.40 -30.17 -0.21
N SER A 599 -1.63 -30.38 1.08
CA SER A 599 -1.77 -31.71 1.71
C SER A 599 -0.58 -32.62 1.46
N VAL A 600 0.63 -32.07 1.38
CA VAL A 600 1.85 -32.82 1.08
C VAL A 600 2.49 -33.34 2.35
N GLU A 601 2.72 -34.66 2.41
CA GLU A 601 3.58 -35.31 3.37
C GLU A 601 4.96 -35.53 2.75
N TYR A 602 6.02 -35.13 3.44
CA TYR A 602 7.41 -35.29 2.99
C TYR A 602 7.95 -36.59 3.55
N LEU A 603 8.25 -37.58 2.71
CA LEU A 603 8.65 -38.91 3.12
C LEU A 603 10.17 -39.02 3.31
N LYS A 604 10.94 -38.62 2.31
CA LYS A 604 12.40 -38.61 2.34
C LYS A 604 13.01 -37.84 1.17
N ILE A 605 14.29 -37.56 1.26
CA ILE A 605 15.12 -36.97 0.20
C ILE A 605 16.27 -37.90 -0.09
N ASP A 606 16.52 -38.19 -1.36
CA ASP A 606 17.67 -39.01 -1.84
C ASP A 606 18.08 -38.57 -3.26
N ASP A 607 18.97 -39.32 -3.90
CA ASP A 607 19.45 -39.02 -5.27
C ASP A 607 18.33 -38.94 -6.30
N ALA A 608 17.21 -39.65 -6.10
CA ALA A 608 16.08 -39.62 -7.01
C ALA A 608 15.27 -38.31 -6.90
N GLY A 609 15.36 -37.61 -5.79
CA GLY A 609 14.67 -36.35 -5.53
C GLY A 609 13.91 -36.30 -4.21
N LEU A 610 12.76 -35.63 -4.19
CA LEU A 610 11.89 -35.51 -3.03
C LEU A 610 10.73 -36.51 -3.13
N HIS A 611 10.68 -37.45 -2.18
CA HIS A 611 9.59 -38.40 -2.07
C HIS A 611 8.46 -37.79 -1.24
N ILE A 612 7.26 -37.78 -1.81
CA ILE A 612 6.07 -37.19 -1.20
C ILE A 612 4.86 -38.13 -1.29
N ARG A 613 3.87 -37.82 -0.46
CA ARG A 613 2.49 -38.34 -0.57
C ARG A 613 1.54 -37.16 -0.51
N ILE A 614 0.51 -37.17 -1.37
CA ILE A 614 -0.52 -36.12 -1.37
C ILE A 614 -1.78 -36.68 -0.74
N GLY A 615 -2.20 -36.10 0.39
CA GLY A 615 -3.31 -36.59 1.19
C GLY A 615 -2.99 -37.90 1.91
N GLU A 616 -3.85 -38.33 2.85
CA GLU A 616 -3.64 -39.53 3.67
C GLU A 616 -3.71 -40.83 2.86
N SER A 617 -4.51 -40.86 1.80
CA SER A 617 -4.73 -42.04 0.94
C SER A 617 -3.92 -42.02 -0.35
N GLY A 618 -3.07 -40.99 -0.58
CA GLY A 618 -2.28 -40.88 -1.78
C GLY A 618 -1.16 -41.92 -1.86
N GLU A 619 -0.85 -42.36 -3.08
CA GLU A 619 0.31 -43.20 -3.31
C GLU A 619 1.61 -42.41 -3.17
N PRO A 620 2.70 -42.97 -2.63
CA PRO A 620 4.00 -42.38 -2.63
C PRO A 620 4.48 -42.08 -4.06
N GLN A 621 5.00 -40.88 -4.26
CA GLN A 621 5.55 -40.48 -5.56
C GLN A 621 6.87 -39.71 -5.38
N VAL A 622 7.67 -39.66 -6.39
CA VAL A 622 8.96 -38.94 -6.39
C VAL A 622 8.84 -37.72 -7.30
N LEU A 623 9.21 -36.57 -6.77
CA LEU A 623 9.49 -35.37 -7.56
C LEU A 623 10.97 -35.41 -7.96
N PRO A 624 11.30 -35.67 -9.22
CA PRO A 624 12.69 -35.80 -9.68
C PRO A 624 13.30 -34.41 -9.86
N VAL A 625 13.64 -33.76 -8.76
CA VAL A 625 14.16 -32.39 -8.73
C VAL A 625 15.66 -32.36 -8.57
N ASP A 626 16.28 -31.30 -9.08
CA ASP A 626 17.71 -31.03 -8.97
C ASP A 626 18.04 -30.47 -7.58
N ASN A 627 17.16 -29.64 -7.04
CA ASN A 627 17.30 -29.01 -5.74
C ASN A 627 15.98 -28.97 -4.96
N ILE A 628 16.10 -28.92 -3.65
CA ILE A 628 15.02 -28.73 -2.69
C ILE A 628 15.36 -27.51 -1.83
N VAL A 629 14.51 -26.46 -1.87
CA VAL A 629 14.72 -25.26 -1.07
C VAL A 629 13.80 -25.31 0.15
N ILE A 630 14.37 -25.23 1.34
CA ILE A 630 13.61 -25.27 2.60
C ILE A 630 13.17 -23.87 2.99
N CYS A 631 11.85 -23.69 3.13
CA CYS A 631 11.18 -22.48 3.58
C CYS A 631 10.15 -22.80 4.69
N ALA A 632 10.46 -23.76 5.54
CA ALA A 632 9.53 -24.40 6.48
C ALA A 632 9.57 -23.80 7.90
N GLY A 633 9.59 -22.49 8.00
CA GLY A 633 9.58 -21.77 9.27
C GLY A 633 10.96 -21.35 9.76
N GLN A 634 10.97 -20.66 10.89
CA GLN A 634 12.16 -20.06 11.48
C GLN A 634 12.18 -20.24 12.98
N ASP A 635 13.38 -20.18 13.57
CA ASP A 635 13.62 -20.21 15.01
C ASP A 635 14.24 -18.90 15.48
N PRO A 636 13.83 -18.34 16.63
CA PRO A 636 14.39 -17.12 17.15
C PRO A 636 15.85 -17.29 17.56
N LEU A 637 16.67 -16.29 17.27
CA LEU A 637 18.06 -16.22 17.72
C LEU A 637 18.13 -15.46 19.05
N ARG A 638 18.40 -16.16 20.15
CA ARG A 638 18.40 -15.63 21.53
C ARG A 638 19.67 -16.01 22.30
N GLU A 639 20.75 -16.33 21.63
CA GLU A 639 21.96 -16.87 22.25
C GLU A 639 22.51 -16.00 23.40
N LEU A 640 22.37 -14.66 23.29
CA LEU A 640 22.89 -13.73 24.29
C LEU A 640 21.94 -13.50 25.48
N HIS A 641 20.66 -13.83 25.37
CA HIS A 641 19.63 -13.42 26.30
C HIS A 641 19.86 -13.94 27.71
N GLU A 642 20.00 -15.26 27.87
CA GLU A 642 20.14 -15.89 29.19
C GLU A 642 21.41 -15.42 29.92
N GLY A 643 22.54 -15.31 29.21
CA GLY A 643 23.80 -14.86 29.76
C GLY A 643 23.74 -13.40 30.23
N LEU A 644 23.09 -12.53 29.49
CA LEU A 644 22.91 -11.12 29.85
C LEU A 644 21.98 -10.95 31.07
N VAL A 645 20.87 -11.71 31.09
CA VAL A 645 19.95 -11.71 32.24
C VAL A 645 20.66 -12.22 33.50
N ALA A 646 21.43 -13.31 33.38
CA ALA A 646 22.24 -13.84 34.49
C ALA A 646 23.31 -12.84 34.99
N ALA A 647 23.82 -12.00 34.12
CA ALA A 647 24.76 -10.91 34.45
C ALA A 647 24.07 -9.65 35.03
N GLY A 648 22.75 -9.69 35.25
CA GLY A 648 21.99 -8.58 35.85
C GLY A 648 21.74 -7.40 34.90
N GLN A 649 21.82 -7.61 33.58
CA GLN A 649 21.58 -6.55 32.61
C GLN A 649 20.10 -6.35 32.33
N ASN A 650 19.70 -5.12 31.97
CA ASN A 650 18.36 -4.81 31.44
C ASN A 650 18.31 -5.21 29.97
N VAL A 651 17.63 -6.31 29.65
CA VAL A 651 17.62 -6.90 28.31
C VAL A 651 16.20 -6.92 27.75
N HIS A 652 16.08 -6.49 26.49
CA HIS A 652 14.82 -6.51 25.74
C HIS A 652 14.97 -7.35 24.49
N LEU A 653 13.97 -8.18 24.18
CA LEU A 653 13.89 -8.93 22.94
C LEU A 653 12.88 -8.25 22.00
N ILE A 654 13.27 -8.02 20.75
CA ILE A 654 12.40 -7.46 19.71
C ILE A 654 12.55 -8.20 18.39
N GLY A 655 11.53 -8.06 17.53
CA GLY A 655 11.52 -8.67 16.20
C GLY A 655 11.53 -10.18 16.23
N GLY A 656 12.29 -10.81 15.33
CA GLY A 656 12.42 -12.25 15.24
C GLY A 656 13.05 -12.92 16.46
N ALA A 657 13.89 -12.19 17.18
CA ALA A 657 14.50 -12.69 18.44
C ALA A 657 13.44 -12.85 19.56
N ASP A 658 12.39 -12.06 19.54
CA ASP A 658 11.25 -12.20 20.44
C ASP A 658 10.31 -13.31 19.96
N VAL A 659 9.76 -13.17 18.76
CA VAL A 659 8.83 -14.14 18.18
C VAL A 659 9.16 -14.36 16.69
N ALA A 660 9.37 -15.62 16.31
CA ALA A 660 9.67 -15.98 14.91
C ALA A 660 8.44 -16.50 14.12
N ALA A 661 7.23 -16.41 14.69
CA ALA A 661 6.02 -16.95 14.07
C ALA A 661 5.63 -16.24 12.77
N GLU A 662 5.86 -14.95 12.69
CA GLU A 662 5.65 -14.12 11.49
C GLU A 662 6.90 -13.32 11.20
N LEU A 663 7.55 -13.58 10.09
CA LEU A 663 8.61 -12.71 9.58
C LEU A 663 7.98 -11.51 8.91
N ASP A 664 7.61 -10.55 9.72
CA ASP A 664 6.87 -9.39 9.32
C ASP A 664 7.64 -8.13 9.75
N ALA A 665 8.16 -7.42 8.77
CA ALA A 665 8.84 -6.15 9.00
C ALA A 665 7.92 -5.11 9.67
N LYS A 666 6.62 -5.19 9.44
CA LYS A 666 5.60 -4.36 10.09
C LYS A 666 5.67 -4.52 11.62
N ARG A 667 5.63 -5.75 12.11
CA ARG A 667 5.75 -6.04 13.54
C ARG A 667 7.12 -5.65 14.09
N ALA A 668 8.18 -5.99 13.37
CA ALA A 668 9.55 -5.71 13.78
C ALA A 668 9.81 -4.20 13.95
N ILE A 669 9.45 -3.39 12.98
CA ILE A 669 9.63 -1.93 13.02
C ILE A 669 8.74 -1.30 14.09
N ASN A 670 7.48 -1.73 14.20
CA ASN A 670 6.55 -1.24 15.20
C ASN A 670 7.04 -1.55 16.62
N GLN A 671 7.49 -2.78 16.87
CA GLN A 671 8.00 -3.20 18.18
C GLN A 671 9.25 -2.43 18.57
N GLY A 672 10.20 -2.25 17.64
CA GLY A 672 11.41 -1.48 17.88
C GLY A 672 11.12 0.00 18.17
N SER A 673 10.23 0.62 17.41
CA SER A 673 9.81 2.03 17.63
C SER A 673 9.14 2.23 18.98
N ARG A 674 8.21 1.35 19.36
CA ARG A 674 7.46 1.47 20.61
C ARG A 674 8.36 1.25 21.81
N LEU A 675 9.20 0.23 21.79
CA LEU A 675 10.17 0.02 22.88
C LEU A 675 11.06 1.26 23.05
N ALA A 676 11.66 1.75 21.98
CA ALA A 676 12.54 2.91 22.04
C ALA A 676 11.82 4.21 22.45
N ALA A 677 10.52 4.33 22.16
CA ALA A 677 9.71 5.47 22.61
C ALA A 677 9.45 5.47 24.12
N GLU A 678 9.55 4.33 24.78
CA GLU A 678 9.31 4.16 26.23
C GLU A 678 10.61 4.25 27.06
N LEU A 679 11.77 3.96 26.48
CA LEU A 679 13.06 3.97 27.19
C LEU A 679 13.51 5.40 27.55
#